data_beef5d72f214797ced6d3b05edcafc29
#
_entry.id   beef5d72f214797ced6d3b05edcafc29
#
_cell.length_a   1.000
_cell.length_b   1.000
_cell.length_c   1.000
_cell.angle_alpha   90.00
_cell.angle_beta   90.00
_cell.angle_gamma   90.00
#
_symmetry.space_group_name_H-M   'P 1'
#
loop_
_entity.id
_entity.type
_entity.pdbx_description
1 polymer ?
#
loop_
_entity_poly.entity_id
_entity_poly.type
_entity_poly.pdbx_seq_one_letter_code
_entity_poly.pdbx_strand_id
1 'polypeptide(L)'
;MSKTTYESLDNKIAASTLTKDLTKGLDVVDGHGIKKPGEYENPDELYDMLIARIRKYHPSTDVSMIEKAYALAKEAHGDQCRKSGEPYIVHPLWVAIILANLEMDKETIAAGMLHDVVEDTKYTEEDIKREFGDEVALLVDGVTKLGRLSYSSDKLEVQAENLRKMFLAMAKDIRVIIIKLADRLHNMRTLQFMTPAKQKEKAKETMDIYAPIAQRLGISKIKTELDDLALKYSQPEVFFDLVNQINARKTEREEFVDQIVQEVSTHMKNANIKCEVNGRVKHFFSIYKKMVNQDKTVDQIYDLFAVRIIVDSVKDCYAALGVIHEMYTPIPGRFKDYIAMPKPNMYQSLHTTLMSSVGQPFEIQIRTVEMHKTAEYGIAAHWKYKESNDGKKSVEAQEEEKLSWLRQILEWQRDMSDNREFLNLIKGDLDLFAEDVYCFTPQGDVKNLPNGSTPIDFAYAIHSAVGNKMVGARVNGKLVNIDYKIQNGDRIEILTSQNSKGPSRDWLNIVKSTQAKNKINQWFKKEFKESNIIKGKEMIVAYCKAKSINVSHITNMKYQETVQRKYGFKDWDSVLAAIGHGGLKEGQVVNRLVEEYSKEHKQELTYESVLEKVAEASKNKVHIAKSKSGIVVKGIDDVAVRFSRCCNPVPGDEIVGFVTRGRGLSIHRTDCINMIHLTESERARLIDAEWESDVTQEATGQYLAEIKMYAHDRQGFLMEMSKIFTEADVDVKSMNVRTSKQGTATIETGFIVHGRDELEHIVKKLRQIEGVIDIERTTG
;
A
#
# COMPACT_ATOMS: atom_id res chain seq x y z
N MET A 1 26.43 -42.64 -1.55
CA MET A 1 26.23 -41.63 -2.59
C MET A 1 25.69 -40.40 -1.91
N SER A 2 26.40 -39.32 -1.96
CA SER A 2 26.38 -38.22 -1.00
C SER A 2 25.20 -37.28 -1.15
N LYS A 3 24.63 -36.83 -0.01
CA LYS A 3 23.59 -35.82 0.14
C LYS A 3 23.94 -34.46 -0.48
N THR A 4 25.19 -34.24 -0.85
CA THR A 4 25.76 -32.98 -1.36
C THR A 4 25.38 -32.67 -2.82
N THR A 5 24.94 -33.66 -3.59
CA THR A 5 24.68 -33.46 -5.03
C THR A 5 23.28 -32.92 -5.34
N TYR A 6 22.34 -33.08 -4.43
CA TYR A 6 20.96 -32.63 -4.67
C TYR A 6 20.71 -31.15 -4.33
N GLU A 7 21.38 -30.59 -3.32
CA GLU A 7 21.24 -29.15 -2.97
C GLU A 7 21.89 -28.22 -3.99
N SER A 8 22.98 -28.64 -4.63
CA SER A 8 23.62 -27.87 -5.72
C SER A 8 22.77 -27.87 -7.02
N LEU A 9 21.98 -28.93 -7.22
CA LEU A 9 21.06 -29.03 -8.36
C LEU A 9 19.82 -28.15 -8.17
N ASP A 10 19.25 -28.10 -6.96
CA ASP A 10 18.07 -27.27 -6.64
C ASP A 10 18.39 -25.78 -6.71
N ASN A 11 19.59 -25.33 -6.30
CA ASN A 11 20.01 -23.94 -6.45
C ASN A 11 20.35 -23.58 -7.92
N LYS A 12 20.92 -24.49 -8.68
CA LYS A 12 21.11 -24.31 -10.14
C LYS A 12 19.79 -24.35 -10.91
N ILE A 13 18.87 -25.23 -10.52
CA ILE A 13 17.54 -25.30 -11.10
C ILE A 13 16.71 -24.10 -10.70
N ALA A 14 16.73 -23.65 -9.44
CA ALA A 14 16.00 -22.44 -9.01
C ALA A 14 16.53 -21.17 -9.70
N ALA A 15 17.83 -20.97 -9.78
CA ALA A 15 18.40 -19.80 -10.48
C ALA A 15 18.24 -19.90 -12.01
N SER A 16 18.38 -21.10 -12.60
CA SER A 16 18.20 -21.30 -14.05
C SER A 16 16.73 -21.35 -14.46
N THR A 17 15.84 -21.84 -13.58
CA THR A 17 14.41 -21.85 -13.82
C THR A 17 13.82 -20.45 -13.65
N LEU A 18 14.24 -19.67 -12.64
CA LEU A 18 13.82 -18.29 -12.46
C LEU A 18 14.24 -17.42 -13.66
N THR A 19 15.47 -17.56 -14.14
CA THR A 19 15.93 -16.82 -15.35
C THR A 19 15.27 -17.35 -16.62
N LYS A 20 15.06 -18.66 -16.75
CA LYS A 20 14.37 -19.26 -17.90
C LYS A 20 12.88 -18.94 -17.91
N ASP A 21 12.20 -18.95 -16.77
CA ASP A 21 10.78 -18.62 -16.69
C ASP A 21 10.52 -17.13 -16.81
N LEU A 22 11.42 -16.28 -16.31
CA LEU A 22 11.34 -14.82 -16.50
C LEU A 22 11.65 -14.43 -17.95
N THR A 23 12.50 -15.18 -18.65
CA THR A 23 12.85 -14.93 -20.07
C THR A 23 11.93 -15.65 -21.04
N LYS A 24 11.28 -16.77 -20.69
CA LYS A 24 10.29 -17.45 -21.55
C LYS A 24 9.05 -16.61 -21.88
N GLY A 25 8.80 -15.52 -21.16
CA GLY A 25 7.75 -14.55 -21.49
C GLY A 25 8.11 -13.56 -22.60
N LEU A 26 9.27 -13.67 -23.24
CA LEU A 26 9.72 -12.78 -24.30
C LEU A 26 9.16 -13.12 -25.69
N ASP A 27 8.71 -14.36 -25.91
CA ASP A 27 8.24 -14.82 -27.22
C ASP A 27 6.73 -14.66 -27.46
N VAL A 28 5.99 -14.01 -26.53
CA VAL A 28 4.53 -13.82 -26.67
C VAL A 28 4.21 -12.34 -26.73
N VAL A 29 4.45 -11.74 -27.86
CA VAL A 29 3.95 -10.41 -28.24
C VAL A 29 2.79 -10.56 -29.24
N ASP A 30 2.09 -11.64 -29.30
CA ASP A 30 0.84 -11.68 -30.07
C ASP A 30 -0.16 -12.64 -29.46
N GLY A 31 -1.24 -12.04 -28.96
CA GLY A 31 -2.50 -12.71 -28.73
C GLY A 31 -2.63 -13.40 -27.37
N HIS A 32 -3.75 -13.19 -26.76
CA HIS A 32 -4.27 -13.88 -25.57
C HIS A 32 -4.27 -15.41 -25.76
N GLY A 33 -3.11 -16.03 -25.63
CA GLY A 33 -2.95 -17.47 -25.75
C GLY A 33 -3.49 -18.15 -24.50
N ILE A 34 -4.75 -18.54 -24.53
CA ILE A 34 -5.29 -19.55 -23.61
C ILE A 34 -4.43 -20.81 -23.83
N LYS A 35 -3.79 -21.34 -22.79
CA LYS A 35 -3.09 -22.62 -22.83
C LYS A 35 -4.08 -23.69 -23.35
N LYS A 36 -3.67 -24.54 -24.27
CA LYS A 36 -4.52 -25.61 -24.77
C LYS A 36 -4.60 -26.75 -23.76
N PRO A 37 -5.71 -27.52 -23.73
CA PRO A 37 -5.75 -28.75 -22.96
C PRO A 37 -4.57 -29.67 -23.33
N GLY A 38 -3.76 -30.07 -22.34
CA GLY A 38 -2.50 -30.79 -22.52
C GLY A 38 -1.22 -29.96 -22.35
N GLU A 39 -1.32 -28.62 -22.30
CA GLU A 39 -0.22 -27.70 -21.94
C GLU A 39 -0.31 -27.26 -20.45
N TYR A 40 -1.32 -27.75 -19.72
CA TYR A 40 -1.50 -27.46 -18.30
C TYR A 40 -0.65 -28.40 -17.47
N GLU A 41 -0.17 -27.88 -16.31
CA GLU A 41 0.43 -28.71 -15.30
C GLU A 41 -0.61 -29.67 -14.73
N ASN A 42 -0.26 -30.95 -14.62
CA ASN A 42 -1.17 -31.98 -14.09
C ASN A 42 -1.36 -31.76 -12.57
N PRO A 43 -2.59 -31.56 -12.07
CA PRO A 43 -2.83 -31.36 -10.63
C PRO A 43 -2.31 -32.51 -9.77
N ASP A 44 -2.37 -33.74 -10.24
CA ASP A 44 -1.92 -34.91 -9.46
C ASP A 44 -0.37 -34.95 -9.37
N GLU A 45 0.36 -34.56 -10.42
CA GLU A 45 1.83 -34.40 -10.37
C GLU A 45 2.24 -33.27 -9.43
N LEU A 46 1.50 -32.12 -9.41
CA LEU A 46 1.72 -31.04 -8.48
C LEU A 46 1.47 -31.48 -7.04
N TYR A 47 0.45 -32.30 -6.81
CA TYR A 47 0.18 -32.86 -5.50
C TYR A 47 1.32 -33.78 -5.03
N ASP A 48 1.80 -34.68 -5.90
CA ASP A 48 2.96 -35.56 -5.60
C ASP A 48 4.21 -34.73 -5.28
N MET A 49 4.44 -33.63 -6.01
CA MET A 49 5.54 -32.69 -5.74
C MET A 49 5.37 -32.04 -4.38
N LEU A 50 4.16 -31.64 -4.01
CA LEU A 50 3.85 -31.05 -2.69
C LEU A 50 4.21 -32.03 -1.58
N ILE A 51 3.74 -33.25 -1.66
CA ILE A 51 4.00 -34.30 -0.66
C ILE A 51 5.50 -34.63 -0.55
N ALA A 52 6.19 -34.75 -1.70
CA ALA A 52 7.64 -34.96 -1.71
C ALA A 52 8.40 -33.82 -1.00
N ARG A 53 7.97 -32.58 -1.17
CA ARG A 53 8.58 -31.43 -0.50
C ARG A 53 8.32 -31.43 1.00
N ILE A 54 7.10 -31.74 1.44
CA ILE A 54 6.76 -31.83 2.87
C ILE A 54 7.60 -32.95 3.55
N ARG A 55 7.71 -34.08 2.94
CA ARG A 55 8.51 -35.21 3.46
C ARG A 55 10.00 -34.91 3.56
N LYS A 56 10.51 -33.95 2.76
CA LYS A 56 11.93 -33.54 2.82
C LYS A 56 12.28 -32.86 4.15
N TYR A 57 11.39 -32.00 4.69
CA TYR A 57 11.65 -31.30 5.95
C TYR A 57 10.91 -31.91 7.15
N HIS A 58 9.88 -32.71 6.90
CA HIS A 58 9.09 -33.42 7.90
C HIS A 58 8.82 -34.88 7.50
N PRO A 59 9.82 -35.78 7.62
CA PRO A 59 9.70 -37.17 7.13
C PRO A 59 8.59 -37.98 7.80
N SER A 60 8.24 -37.67 9.04
CA SER A 60 7.25 -38.38 9.87
C SER A 60 5.88 -37.72 9.92
N THR A 61 5.66 -36.62 9.17
CA THR A 61 4.38 -35.89 9.22
C THR A 61 3.24 -36.70 8.64
N ASP A 62 2.15 -36.79 9.38
CA ASP A 62 0.87 -37.26 8.88
C ASP A 62 0.31 -36.27 7.84
N VAL A 63 0.22 -36.71 6.59
CA VAL A 63 -0.25 -35.91 5.45
C VAL A 63 -1.75 -36.03 5.20
N SER A 64 -2.48 -36.81 6.02
CA SER A 64 -3.92 -37.09 5.84
C SER A 64 -4.78 -35.83 5.78
N MET A 65 -4.44 -34.81 6.58
CA MET A 65 -5.10 -33.51 6.54
C MET A 65 -4.92 -32.80 5.20
N ILE A 66 -3.73 -32.85 4.61
CA ILE A 66 -3.40 -32.23 3.33
C ILE A 66 -4.07 -32.95 2.18
N GLU A 67 -4.09 -34.33 2.24
CA GLU A 67 -4.81 -35.13 1.28
C GLU A 67 -6.31 -34.83 1.27
N LYS A 68 -6.91 -34.72 2.47
CA LYS A 68 -8.31 -34.35 2.65
C LYS A 68 -8.57 -32.93 2.12
N ALA A 69 -7.66 -31.96 2.36
CA ALA A 69 -7.77 -30.60 1.86
C ALA A 69 -7.70 -30.56 0.33
N TYR A 70 -6.80 -31.33 -0.28
CA TYR A 70 -6.71 -31.45 -1.73
C TYR A 70 -8.00 -32.03 -2.34
N ALA A 71 -8.53 -33.12 -1.77
CA ALA A 71 -9.75 -33.78 -2.22
C ALA A 71 -10.94 -32.78 -2.17
N LEU A 72 -11.10 -32.04 -1.05
CA LEU A 72 -12.16 -31.06 -0.89
C LEU A 72 -12.00 -29.89 -1.87
N ALA A 73 -10.81 -29.33 -2.02
CA ALA A 73 -10.56 -28.21 -2.91
C ALA A 73 -10.80 -28.61 -4.39
N LYS A 74 -10.37 -29.84 -4.79
CA LYS A 74 -10.59 -30.40 -6.13
C LYS A 74 -12.10 -30.58 -6.43
N GLU A 75 -12.86 -31.09 -5.46
CA GLU A 75 -14.32 -31.21 -5.56
C GLU A 75 -15.01 -29.84 -5.60
N ALA A 76 -14.62 -28.93 -4.70
CA ALA A 76 -15.27 -27.63 -4.54
C ALA A 76 -15.13 -26.75 -5.78
N HIS A 77 -13.96 -26.69 -6.39
CA HIS A 77 -13.69 -25.92 -7.60
C HIS A 77 -14.15 -26.63 -8.90
N GLY A 78 -14.28 -27.97 -8.88
CA GLY A 78 -14.83 -28.76 -9.99
C GLY A 78 -14.32 -28.31 -11.37
N ASP A 79 -15.24 -27.87 -12.23
CA ASP A 79 -14.95 -27.45 -13.60
C ASP A 79 -14.53 -25.95 -13.71
N GLN A 80 -14.31 -25.24 -12.60
CA GLN A 80 -13.84 -23.87 -12.65
C GLN A 80 -12.47 -23.78 -13.31
N CYS A 81 -12.31 -22.78 -14.20
CA CYS A 81 -11.05 -22.50 -14.87
C CYS A 81 -10.57 -21.07 -14.58
N ARG A 82 -9.25 -20.92 -14.54
CA ARG A 82 -8.60 -19.60 -14.47
C ARG A 82 -8.64 -18.89 -15.83
N LYS A 83 -8.25 -17.61 -15.86
CA LYS A 83 -8.13 -16.84 -17.12
C LYS A 83 -7.07 -17.38 -18.07
N SER A 84 -6.10 -18.14 -17.57
CA SER A 84 -5.15 -18.93 -18.36
C SER A 84 -5.79 -20.12 -19.09
N GLY A 85 -7.04 -20.51 -18.73
CA GLY A 85 -7.74 -21.68 -19.21
C GLY A 85 -7.41 -22.96 -18.43
N GLU A 86 -6.47 -22.94 -17.50
CA GLU A 86 -6.11 -24.10 -16.65
C GLU A 86 -7.15 -24.35 -15.54
N PRO A 87 -7.30 -25.59 -15.05
CA PRO A 87 -8.17 -25.93 -13.92
C PRO A 87 -7.84 -25.06 -12.69
N TYR A 88 -8.88 -24.57 -12.00
CA TYR A 88 -8.68 -23.66 -10.86
C TYR A 88 -7.84 -24.28 -9.75
N ILE A 89 -7.95 -25.59 -9.51
CA ILE A 89 -7.22 -26.33 -8.46
C ILE A 89 -5.69 -26.18 -8.55
N VAL A 90 -5.14 -25.88 -9.72
CA VAL A 90 -3.70 -25.62 -9.92
C VAL A 90 -3.22 -24.46 -9.05
N HIS A 91 -4.08 -23.43 -8.84
CA HIS A 91 -3.73 -22.28 -8.01
C HIS A 91 -3.55 -22.64 -6.53
N PRO A 92 -4.53 -23.23 -5.83
CA PRO A 92 -4.36 -23.65 -4.44
C PRO A 92 -3.18 -24.63 -4.25
N LEU A 93 -2.92 -25.52 -5.21
CA LEU A 93 -1.76 -26.41 -5.17
C LEU A 93 -0.45 -25.63 -5.20
N TRP A 94 -0.30 -24.65 -6.08
CA TRP A 94 0.89 -23.81 -6.11
C TRP A 94 1.05 -22.97 -4.84
N VAL A 95 -0.05 -22.45 -4.29
CA VAL A 95 -0.01 -21.74 -2.99
C VAL A 95 0.51 -22.69 -1.90
N ALA A 96 -0.01 -23.91 -1.82
CA ALA A 96 0.44 -24.93 -0.88
C ALA A 96 1.93 -25.30 -1.09
N ILE A 97 2.39 -25.43 -2.34
CA ILE A 97 3.80 -25.69 -2.68
C ILE A 97 4.70 -24.51 -2.24
N ILE A 98 4.26 -23.27 -2.43
CA ILE A 98 5.01 -22.07 -1.96
C ILE A 98 5.12 -22.12 -0.43
N LEU A 99 4.05 -22.46 0.29
CA LEU A 99 4.06 -22.61 1.75
C LEU A 99 4.95 -23.77 2.21
N ALA A 100 4.92 -24.91 1.51
CA ALA A 100 5.83 -26.03 1.77
C ALA A 100 7.31 -25.66 1.51
N ASN A 101 7.59 -24.78 0.53
CA ASN A 101 8.93 -24.25 0.29
C ASN A 101 9.40 -23.28 1.40
N LEU A 102 8.49 -22.76 2.21
CA LEU A 102 8.77 -21.99 3.42
C LEU A 102 8.85 -22.87 4.68
N GLU A 103 8.76 -24.21 4.52
CA GLU A 103 8.76 -25.20 5.61
C GLU A 103 7.64 -24.98 6.64
N MET A 104 6.43 -24.53 6.20
CA MET A 104 5.29 -24.27 7.07
C MET A 104 4.63 -25.57 7.58
N ASP A 105 3.87 -25.43 8.69
CA ASP A 105 3.09 -26.51 9.30
C ASP A 105 1.96 -27.01 8.39
N LYS A 106 1.43 -28.19 8.70
CA LYS A 106 0.37 -28.86 7.91
C LYS A 106 -0.95 -28.07 7.91
N GLU A 107 -1.27 -27.39 9.02
CA GLU A 107 -2.47 -26.55 9.17
C GLU A 107 -2.39 -25.33 8.23
N THR A 108 -1.25 -24.69 8.13
CA THR A 108 -1.02 -23.57 7.20
C THR A 108 -1.09 -24.01 5.75
N ILE A 109 -0.51 -25.18 5.42
CA ILE A 109 -0.55 -25.74 4.07
C ILE A 109 -1.97 -26.12 3.67
N ALA A 110 -2.73 -26.77 4.59
CA ALA A 110 -4.14 -27.10 4.38
C ALA A 110 -4.99 -25.83 4.20
N ALA A 111 -4.78 -24.79 5.04
CA ALA A 111 -5.46 -23.51 4.90
C ALA A 111 -5.11 -22.82 3.57
N GLY A 112 -3.86 -22.90 3.12
CA GLY A 112 -3.43 -22.41 1.80
C GLY A 112 -4.08 -23.17 0.64
N MET A 113 -4.36 -24.46 0.79
CA MET A 113 -5.10 -25.27 -0.18
C MET A 113 -6.59 -24.88 -0.23
N LEU A 114 -7.16 -24.45 0.91
CA LEU A 114 -8.59 -24.18 1.08
C LEU A 114 -8.95 -22.68 1.03
N HIS A 115 -7.98 -21.78 0.82
CA HIS A 115 -8.16 -20.33 1.03
C HIS A 115 -9.26 -19.69 0.16
N ASP A 116 -9.46 -20.18 -1.07
CA ASP A 116 -10.48 -19.70 -1.99
C ASP A 116 -11.79 -20.51 -1.93
N VAL A 117 -11.83 -21.66 -1.23
CA VAL A 117 -13.00 -22.53 -1.19
C VAL A 117 -14.22 -21.84 -0.58
N VAL A 118 -14.04 -21.08 0.50
CA VAL A 118 -15.13 -20.34 1.17
C VAL A 118 -15.55 -19.09 0.37
N GLU A 119 -14.64 -18.49 -0.42
CA GLU A 119 -14.92 -17.30 -1.21
C GLU A 119 -15.64 -17.64 -2.52
N ASP A 120 -15.19 -18.68 -3.22
CA ASP A 120 -15.57 -18.96 -4.61
C ASP A 120 -16.49 -20.17 -4.78
N THR A 121 -16.86 -20.85 -3.68
CA THR A 121 -17.70 -22.06 -3.75
C THR A 121 -18.86 -22.04 -2.75
N LYS A 122 -19.58 -23.17 -2.67
CA LYS A 122 -20.74 -23.34 -1.77
C LYS A 122 -20.39 -23.63 -0.30
N TYR A 123 -19.13 -23.94 0.00
CA TYR A 123 -18.69 -24.32 1.33
C TYR A 123 -18.62 -23.10 2.26
N THR A 124 -19.00 -23.30 3.54
CA THR A 124 -19.01 -22.28 4.57
C THR A 124 -17.82 -22.41 5.51
N GLU A 125 -17.59 -21.38 6.35
CA GLU A 125 -16.60 -21.41 7.43
C GLU A 125 -16.88 -22.56 8.42
N GLU A 126 -18.16 -22.82 8.72
CA GLU A 126 -18.60 -23.91 9.60
C GLU A 126 -18.27 -25.29 9.01
N ASP A 127 -18.35 -25.44 7.70
CA ASP A 127 -17.96 -26.70 7.05
C ASP A 127 -16.47 -26.94 7.17
N ILE A 128 -15.64 -25.92 6.95
CA ILE A 128 -14.19 -26.01 7.13
C ILE A 128 -13.83 -26.32 8.58
N LYS A 129 -14.52 -25.67 9.53
CA LYS A 129 -14.31 -25.92 10.97
C LYS A 129 -14.64 -27.35 11.36
N ARG A 130 -15.74 -27.90 10.86
CA ARG A 130 -16.17 -29.28 11.13
C ARG A 130 -15.18 -30.30 10.57
N GLU A 131 -14.64 -30.04 9.36
CA GLU A 131 -13.80 -30.99 8.63
C GLU A 131 -12.31 -30.93 8.99
N PHE A 132 -11.80 -29.72 9.34
CA PHE A 132 -10.35 -29.46 9.54
C PHE A 132 -10.01 -28.84 10.89
N GLY A 133 -11.01 -28.53 11.72
CA GLY A 133 -10.83 -27.96 13.05
C GLY A 133 -10.77 -26.42 13.08
N ASP A 134 -10.71 -25.88 14.31
CA ASP A 134 -10.78 -24.45 14.58
C ASP A 134 -9.60 -23.68 13.98
N GLU A 135 -8.40 -24.27 13.98
CA GLU A 135 -7.17 -23.62 13.56
C GLU A 135 -7.16 -23.36 12.06
N VAL A 136 -7.45 -24.38 11.24
CA VAL A 136 -7.54 -24.21 9.78
C VAL A 136 -8.68 -23.26 9.40
N ALA A 137 -9.84 -23.36 10.07
CA ALA A 137 -10.96 -22.47 9.83
C ALA A 137 -10.63 -21.01 10.13
N LEU A 138 -9.92 -20.73 11.24
CA LEU A 138 -9.44 -19.39 11.59
C LEU A 138 -8.50 -18.79 10.52
N LEU A 139 -7.59 -19.60 10.00
CA LEU A 139 -6.66 -19.18 8.95
C LEU A 139 -7.40 -18.88 7.64
N VAL A 140 -8.30 -19.76 7.20
CA VAL A 140 -9.11 -19.59 5.98
C VAL A 140 -9.99 -18.33 6.11
N ASP A 141 -10.71 -18.17 7.22
CA ASP A 141 -11.53 -16.97 7.49
C ASP A 141 -10.70 -15.69 7.44
N GLY A 142 -9.51 -15.73 8.06
CA GLY A 142 -8.57 -14.59 8.01
C GLY A 142 -8.20 -14.19 6.59
N VAL A 143 -7.89 -15.15 5.72
CA VAL A 143 -7.51 -14.91 4.32
C VAL A 143 -8.72 -14.43 3.50
N THR A 144 -9.89 -15.06 3.66
CA THR A 144 -11.15 -14.72 2.95
C THR A 144 -11.61 -13.30 3.28
N LYS A 145 -11.56 -12.88 4.56
CA LYS A 145 -11.91 -11.51 4.96
C LYS A 145 -11.01 -10.45 4.34
N LEU A 146 -9.77 -10.82 3.98
CA LEU A 146 -8.87 -9.96 3.22
C LEU A 146 -9.22 -9.90 1.72
N GLY A 147 -9.91 -10.88 1.16
CA GLY A 147 -10.36 -10.93 -0.24
C GLY A 147 -11.61 -10.07 -0.51
N ARG A 148 -12.60 -10.08 0.39
CA ARG A 148 -13.93 -9.43 0.24
C ARG A 148 -13.95 -7.91 0.38
N LEU A 149 -12.97 -7.21 -0.10
CA LEU A 149 -12.86 -5.77 0.09
C LEU A 149 -13.63 -5.03 -1.00
N SER A 150 -14.76 -4.41 -0.60
CA SER A 150 -15.67 -3.72 -1.51
C SER A 150 -15.09 -2.43 -2.10
N TYR A 151 -15.29 -2.27 -3.39
CA TYR A 151 -15.00 -1.06 -4.14
C TYR A 151 -15.95 0.07 -3.71
N SER A 152 -15.45 1.03 -2.96
CA SER A 152 -16.09 2.33 -2.80
C SER A 152 -15.43 3.35 -3.73
N SER A 153 -16.13 4.44 -4.02
CA SER A 153 -15.71 5.46 -4.99
C SER A 153 -14.43 6.22 -4.61
N ASP A 154 -13.92 6.07 -3.40
CA ASP A 154 -12.68 6.71 -2.94
C ASP A 154 -11.57 5.67 -2.73
N LYS A 155 -10.66 5.56 -3.73
CA LYS A 155 -9.57 4.56 -3.75
C LYS A 155 -8.67 4.59 -2.51
N LEU A 156 -8.52 5.75 -1.85
CA LEU A 156 -7.67 5.90 -0.67
C LEU A 156 -8.33 5.35 0.60
N GLU A 157 -9.64 5.57 0.77
CA GLU A 157 -10.39 5.02 1.92
C GLU A 157 -10.42 3.50 1.87
N VAL A 158 -10.60 2.94 0.68
CA VAL A 158 -10.60 1.47 0.47
C VAL A 158 -9.24 0.87 0.80
N GLN A 159 -8.14 1.47 0.32
CA GLN A 159 -6.80 0.97 0.63
C GLN A 159 -6.49 0.99 2.13
N ALA A 160 -6.88 2.06 2.82
CA ALA A 160 -6.67 2.17 4.27
C ALA A 160 -7.48 1.13 5.05
N GLU A 161 -8.74 0.95 4.70
CA GLU A 161 -9.63 -0.04 5.32
C GLU A 161 -9.09 -1.47 5.10
N ASN A 162 -8.60 -1.75 3.90
CA ASN A 162 -8.02 -3.03 3.53
C ASN A 162 -6.77 -3.33 4.36
N LEU A 163 -5.86 -2.36 4.48
CA LEU A 163 -4.68 -2.49 5.32
C LEU A 163 -5.04 -2.68 6.80
N ARG A 164 -6.02 -1.95 7.32
CA ARG A 164 -6.51 -2.12 8.69
C ARG A 164 -6.99 -3.54 8.97
N LYS A 165 -7.83 -4.09 8.09
CA LYS A 165 -8.32 -5.47 8.20
C LYS A 165 -7.18 -6.48 8.13
N MET A 166 -6.23 -6.25 7.25
CA MET A 166 -5.05 -7.10 7.11
C MET A 166 -4.22 -7.12 8.39
N PHE A 167 -3.92 -5.97 8.99
CA PHE A 167 -3.17 -5.94 10.26
C PHE A 167 -3.95 -6.54 11.42
N LEU A 168 -5.27 -6.40 11.46
CA LEU A 168 -6.11 -7.07 12.46
C LEU A 168 -6.09 -8.59 12.32
N ALA A 169 -6.11 -9.11 11.09
CA ALA A 169 -6.00 -10.54 10.83
C ALA A 169 -4.61 -11.07 11.21
N MET A 170 -3.54 -10.34 10.84
CA MET A 170 -2.15 -10.65 11.22
C MET A 170 -1.95 -10.68 12.75
N ALA A 171 -2.67 -9.83 13.48
CA ALA A 171 -2.58 -9.78 14.94
C ALA A 171 -3.24 -10.97 15.62
N LYS A 172 -4.18 -11.62 14.97
CA LYS A 172 -4.78 -12.88 15.44
C LYS A 172 -3.85 -14.06 15.17
N ASP A 173 -3.36 -14.18 13.95
CA ASP A 173 -2.39 -15.17 13.54
C ASP A 173 -1.57 -14.68 12.34
N ILE A 174 -0.25 -14.66 12.49
CA ILE A 174 0.67 -14.16 11.46
C ILE A 174 0.66 -15.05 10.20
N ARG A 175 0.26 -16.32 10.32
CA ARG A 175 0.19 -17.26 9.19
C ARG A 175 -0.79 -16.82 8.12
N VAL A 176 -1.83 -16.05 8.49
CA VAL A 176 -2.80 -15.46 7.55
C VAL A 176 -2.11 -14.63 6.48
N ILE A 177 -1.14 -13.78 6.87
CA ILE A 177 -0.41 -12.97 5.88
C ILE A 177 0.60 -13.79 5.09
N ILE A 178 1.19 -14.85 5.67
CA ILE A 178 2.11 -15.74 4.96
C ILE A 178 1.35 -16.47 3.84
N ILE A 179 0.14 -16.97 4.12
CA ILE A 179 -0.74 -17.57 3.10
C ILE A 179 -1.07 -16.52 2.02
N LYS A 180 -1.43 -15.29 2.43
CA LYS A 180 -1.76 -14.21 1.47
C LYS A 180 -0.58 -13.78 0.62
N LEU A 181 0.65 -13.83 1.15
CA LEU A 181 1.86 -13.58 0.38
C LEU A 181 2.13 -14.70 -0.64
N ALA A 182 1.86 -15.97 -0.28
CA ALA A 182 1.96 -17.10 -1.19
C ALA A 182 0.92 -17.03 -2.32
N ASP A 183 -0.33 -16.69 -1.99
CA ASP A 183 -1.39 -16.41 -2.96
C ASP A 183 -0.99 -15.27 -3.91
N ARG A 184 -0.54 -14.13 -3.37
CA ARG A 184 -0.09 -12.98 -4.16
C ARG A 184 1.06 -13.36 -5.09
N LEU A 185 2.02 -14.13 -4.61
CA LEU A 185 3.16 -14.57 -5.42
C LEU A 185 2.70 -15.41 -6.62
N HIS A 186 1.83 -16.39 -6.41
CA HIS A 186 1.31 -17.18 -7.51
C HIS A 186 0.46 -16.36 -8.49
N ASN A 187 -0.35 -15.43 -7.99
CA ASN A 187 -1.11 -14.50 -8.83
C ASN A 187 -0.19 -13.59 -9.66
N MET A 188 0.95 -13.16 -9.12
CA MET A 188 1.94 -12.38 -9.85
C MET A 188 2.67 -13.20 -10.94
N ARG A 189 2.94 -14.49 -10.69
CA ARG A 189 3.52 -15.43 -11.68
C ARG A 189 2.61 -15.62 -12.89
N THR A 190 1.29 -15.59 -12.69
CA THR A 190 0.27 -15.79 -13.73
C THR A 190 -0.34 -14.49 -14.26
N LEU A 191 0.23 -13.34 -13.91
CA LEU A 191 -0.35 -12.01 -14.20
C LEU A 191 -0.37 -11.67 -15.71
N GLN A 192 0.43 -12.37 -16.53
CA GLN A 192 0.46 -12.21 -17.99
C GLN A 192 -0.90 -12.45 -18.68
N PHE A 193 -1.79 -13.24 -18.07
CA PHE A 193 -3.13 -13.51 -18.60
C PHE A 193 -4.17 -12.43 -18.26
N MET A 194 -3.76 -11.37 -17.57
CA MET A 194 -4.61 -10.21 -17.27
C MET A 194 -4.39 -9.08 -18.28
N THR A 195 -5.37 -8.15 -18.34
CA THR A 195 -5.23 -6.95 -19.19
C THR A 195 -4.08 -6.05 -18.70
N PRO A 196 -3.39 -5.30 -19.59
CA PRO A 196 -2.26 -4.43 -19.21
C PRO A 196 -2.59 -3.43 -18.09
N ALA A 197 -3.81 -2.90 -18.05
CA ALA A 197 -4.26 -2.00 -17.00
C ALA A 197 -4.30 -2.71 -15.64
N LYS A 198 -4.82 -3.94 -15.58
CA LYS A 198 -4.84 -4.76 -14.36
C LYS A 198 -3.46 -5.24 -13.95
N GLN A 199 -2.59 -5.54 -14.93
CA GLN A 199 -1.18 -5.87 -14.65
C GLN A 199 -0.49 -4.74 -13.89
N LYS A 200 -0.59 -3.49 -14.38
CA LYS A 200 0.00 -2.31 -13.72
C LYS A 200 -0.61 -2.04 -12.35
N GLU A 201 -1.93 -2.18 -12.22
CA GLU A 201 -2.63 -2.00 -10.93
C GLU A 201 -2.14 -3.01 -9.88
N LYS A 202 -2.10 -4.31 -10.23
CA LYS A 202 -1.68 -5.38 -9.32
C LYS A 202 -0.18 -5.35 -9.03
N ALA A 203 0.65 -4.98 -9.99
CA ALA A 203 2.08 -4.76 -9.78
C ALA A 203 2.33 -3.62 -8.79
N LYS A 204 1.62 -2.49 -8.93
CA LYS A 204 1.73 -1.35 -8.01
C LYS A 204 1.26 -1.71 -6.60
N GLU A 205 0.12 -2.39 -6.47
CA GLU A 205 -0.37 -2.89 -5.17
C GLU A 205 0.65 -3.81 -4.50
N THR A 206 1.28 -4.69 -5.27
CA THR A 206 2.31 -5.61 -4.78
C THR A 206 3.55 -4.86 -4.30
N MET A 207 4.02 -3.86 -5.05
CA MET A 207 5.18 -3.05 -4.70
C MET A 207 4.93 -2.14 -3.49
N ASP A 208 3.72 -1.58 -3.38
CA ASP A 208 3.35 -0.63 -2.32
C ASP A 208 3.00 -1.31 -0.98
N ILE A 209 2.54 -2.58 -1.00
CA ILE A 209 1.97 -3.24 0.18
C ILE A 209 2.64 -4.59 0.46
N TYR A 210 2.56 -5.55 -0.45
CA TYR A 210 2.93 -6.94 -0.16
C TYR A 210 4.44 -7.17 -0.08
N ALA A 211 5.22 -6.60 -0.97
CA ALA A 211 6.67 -6.73 -0.95
C ALA A 211 7.31 -6.07 0.30
N PRO A 212 6.88 -4.85 0.74
CA PRO A 212 7.30 -4.29 2.02
C PRO A 212 6.94 -5.14 3.24
N ILE A 213 5.75 -5.75 3.27
CA ILE A 213 5.36 -6.64 4.37
C ILE A 213 6.24 -7.91 4.37
N ALA A 214 6.46 -8.54 3.21
CA ALA A 214 7.36 -9.69 3.11
C ALA A 214 8.78 -9.34 3.57
N GLN A 215 9.26 -8.13 3.27
CA GLN A 215 10.55 -7.63 3.75
C GLN A 215 10.57 -7.44 5.27
N ARG A 216 9.51 -6.89 5.86
CA ARG A 216 9.41 -6.68 7.32
C ARG A 216 9.37 -8.01 8.07
N LEU A 217 8.71 -9.01 7.50
CA LEU A 217 8.68 -10.37 8.03
C LEU A 217 9.97 -11.16 7.75
N GLY A 218 10.92 -10.59 7.01
CA GLY A 218 12.19 -11.22 6.67
C GLY A 218 12.08 -12.33 5.61
N ILE A 219 10.91 -12.53 4.97
CA ILE A 219 10.69 -13.59 3.97
C ILE A 219 11.30 -13.17 2.64
N SER A 220 12.65 -13.17 2.58
CA SER A 220 13.40 -12.65 1.43
C SER A 220 13.08 -13.40 0.14
N LYS A 221 12.82 -14.70 0.22
CA LYS A 221 12.52 -15.56 -0.94
C LYS A 221 11.25 -15.10 -1.68
N ILE A 222 10.18 -14.80 -0.95
CA ILE A 222 8.95 -14.26 -1.55
C ILE A 222 9.15 -12.80 -1.98
N LYS A 223 9.75 -11.98 -1.10
CA LYS A 223 9.94 -10.55 -1.35
C LYS A 223 10.68 -10.26 -2.64
N THR A 224 11.79 -10.95 -2.88
CA THR A 224 12.64 -10.69 -4.06
C THR A 224 11.92 -11.05 -5.36
N GLU A 225 11.19 -12.14 -5.39
CA GLU A 225 10.41 -12.54 -6.56
C GLU A 225 9.21 -11.62 -6.81
N LEU A 226 8.51 -11.19 -5.73
CA LEU A 226 7.44 -10.20 -5.85
C LEU A 226 7.94 -8.87 -6.42
N ASP A 227 9.11 -8.41 -5.98
CA ASP A 227 9.72 -7.18 -6.48
C ASP A 227 10.09 -7.26 -7.97
N ASP A 228 10.74 -8.37 -8.39
CA ASP A 228 11.15 -8.58 -9.77
C ASP A 228 9.93 -8.68 -10.70
N LEU A 229 8.89 -9.43 -10.30
CA LEU A 229 7.63 -9.52 -11.03
C LEU A 229 6.87 -8.17 -11.06
N ALA A 230 6.87 -7.43 -9.95
CA ALA A 230 6.23 -6.12 -9.90
C ALA A 230 6.95 -5.12 -10.82
N LEU A 231 8.29 -5.13 -10.90
CA LEU A 231 9.04 -4.32 -11.84
C LEU A 231 8.72 -4.71 -13.29
N LYS A 232 8.69 -6.02 -13.60
CA LYS A 232 8.37 -6.55 -14.94
C LYS A 232 7.03 -6.01 -15.46
N TYR A 233 5.98 -5.99 -14.63
CA TYR A 233 4.65 -5.56 -15.07
C TYR A 233 4.36 -4.07 -14.89
N SER A 234 5.07 -3.38 -14.00
CA SER A 234 4.93 -1.92 -13.82
C SER A 234 5.73 -1.12 -14.84
N GLN A 235 6.97 -1.56 -15.17
CA GLN A 235 7.91 -0.91 -16.07
C GLN A 235 8.60 -1.95 -16.98
N PRO A 236 7.89 -2.53 -17.95
CA PRO A 236 8.42 -3.63 -18.78
C PRO A 236 9.68 -3.25 -19.55
N GLU A 237 9.69 -2.07 -20.16
CA GLU A 237 10.85 -1.60 -20.97
C GLU A 237 12.13 -1.55 -20.13
N VAL A 238 12.04 -0.99 -18.92
CA VAL A 238 13.18 -0.89 -17.99
C VAL A 238 13.62 -2.27 -17.52
N PHE A 239 12.67 -3.15 -17.22
CA PHE A 239 12.97 -4.52 -16.78
C PHE A 239 13.72 -5.29 -17.85
N PHE A 240 13.23 -5.30 -19.11
CA PHE A 240 13.85 -6.06 -20.18
C PHE A 240 15.18 -5.47 -20.62
N ASP A 241 15.35 -4.15 -20.62
CA ASP A 241 16.63 -3.51 -20.87
C ASP A 241 17.66 -3.93 -19.80
N LEU A 242 17.30 -3.92 -18.53
CA LEU A 242 18.14 -4.39 -17.43
C LEU A 242 18.53 -5.87 -17.60
N VAL A 243 17.55 -6.74 -17.94
CA VAL A 243 17.81 -8.17 -18.21
C VAL A 243 18.82 -8.34 -19.35
N ASN A 244 18.67 -7.58 -20.44
CA ASN A 244 19.59 -7.64 -21.59
C ASN A 244 20.99 -7.18 -21.20
N GLN A 245 21.14 -6.09 -20.47
CA GLN A 245 22.42 -5.58 -19.99
C GLN A 245 23.13 -6.58 -19.07
N ILE A 246 22.39 -7.27 -18.20
CA ILE A 246 22.94 -8.28 -17.30
C ILE A 246 23.35 -9.53 -18.08
N ASN A 247 22.52 -9.98 -19.04
CA ASN A 247 22.78 -11.18 -19.83
C ASN A 247 23.95 -11.01 -20.81
N ALA A 248 24.17 -9.80 -21.33
CA ALA A 248 25.26 -9.52 -22.26
C ALA A 248 26.66 -9.88 -21.71
N ARG A 249 26.84 -9.88 -20.40
CA ARG A 249 28.10 -10.21 -19.72
C ARG A 249 27.98 -11.41 -18.76
N LYS A 250 26.97 -12.23 -18.94
CA LYS A 250 26.67 -13.33 -18.01
C LYS A 250 27.82 -14.32 -17.91
N THR A 251 28.36 -14.77 -19.03
CA THR A 251 29.41 -15.78 -19.10
C THR A 251 30.70 -15.35 -18.41
N GLU A 252 31.22 -14.15 -18.75
CA GLU A 252 32.40 -13.57 -18.10
C GLU A 252 32.27 -13.49 -16.58
N ARG A 253 31.08 -13.16 -16.11
CA ARG A 253 30.79 -12.94 -14.69
C ARG A 253 30.59 -14.27 -13.95
N GLU A 254 29.94 -15.25 -14.57
CA GLU A 254 29.82 -16.59 -14.01
C GLU A 254 31.20 -17.25 -13.86
N GLU A 255 32.07 -17.14 -14.86
CA GLU A 255 33.44 -17.64 -14.79
C GLU A 255 34.22 -16.96 -13.65
N PHE A 256 34.11 -15.62 -13.51
CA PHE A 256 34.72 -14.88 -12.42
C PHE A 256 34.23 -15.33 -11.04
N VAL A 257 32.91 -15.49 -10.85
CA VAL A 257 32.34 -15.95 -9.59
C VAL A 257 32.77 -17.37 -9.27
N ASP A 258 32.76 -18.28 -10.25
CA ASP A 258 33.18 -19.66 -10.08
C ASP A 258 34.67 -19.76 -9.68
N GLN A 259 35.52 -18.90 -10.26
CA GLN A 259 36.92 -18.80 -9.86
C GLN A 259 37.06 -18.36 -8.39
N ILE A 260 36.37 -17.29 -7.98
CA ILE A 260 36.39 -16.82 -6.58
C ILE A 260 35.88 -17.91 -5.62
N VAL A 261 34.77 -18.61 -5.98
CA VAL A 261 34.22 -19.70 -5.17
C VAL A 261 35.25 -20.83 -4.98
N GLN A 262 35.99 -21.20 -6.02
CA GLN A 262 37.03 -22.23 -5.95
C GLN A 262 38.22 -21.79 -5.08
N GLU A 263 38.72 -20.56 -5.28
CA GLU A 263 39.82 -19.99 -4.50
C GLU A 263 39.45 -19.93 -3.00
N VAL A 264 38.27 -19.34 -2.68
CA VAL A 264 37.76 -19.24 -1.31
C VAL A 264 37.56 -20.61 -0.69
N SER A 265 36.93 -21.55 -1.39
CA SER A 265 36.73 -22.91 -0.88
C SER A 265 38.02 -23.63 -0.52
N THR A 266 39.07 -23.42 -1.34
CA THR A 266 40.40 -24.01 -1.13
C THR A 266 41.05 -23.41 0.13
N HIS A 267 41.03 -22.11 0.31
CA HIS A 267 41.63 -21.44 1.47
C HIS A 267 40.87 -21.76 2.77
N MET A 268 39.53 -21.81 2.72
CA MET A 268 38.72 -22.24 3.88
C MET A 268 39.07 -23.66 4.32
N LYS A 269 39.26 -24.54 3.36
CA LYS A 269 39.66 -25.95 3.61
C LYS A 269 41.04 -26.04 4.25
N ASN A 270 42.00 -25.22 3.76
CA ASN A 270 43.36 -25.15 4.32
C ASN A 270 43.37 -24.56 5.75
N ALA A 271 42.45 -23.65 6.04
CA ALA A 271 42.26 -23.08 7.38
C ALA A 271 41.41 -23.99 8.31
N ASN A 272 41.03 -25.22 7.88
CA ASN A 272 40.15 -26.13 8.62
C ASN A 272 38.79 -25.54 9.01
N ILE A 273 38.26 -24.61 8.22
CA ILE A 273 36.93 -24.05 8.40
C ILE A 273 35.95 -24.85 7.54
N LYS A 274 35.01 -25.54 8.20
CA LYS A 274 33.94 -26.25 7.49
C LYS A 274 32.91 -25.24 7.01
N CYS A 275 32.77 -25.11 5.71
CA CYS A 275 31.83 -24.16 5.11
C CYS A 275 31.28 -24.64 3.78
N GLU A 276 30.17 -24.04 3.38
CA GLU A 276 29.62 -24.11 2.03
C GLU A 276 29.81 -22.74 1.38
N VAL A 277 30.40 -22.70 0.19
CA VAL A 277 30.67 -21.46 -0.57
C VAL A 277 29.89 -21.48 -1.86
N ASN A 278 29.02 -20.49 -2.05
CA ASN A 278 28.12 -20.38 -3.19
C ASN A 278 28.17 -18.98 -3.84
N GLY A 279 28.15 -18.94 -5.17
CA GLY A 279 27.92 -17.71 -5.90
C GLY A 279 26.44 -17.28 -5.78
N ARG A 280 26.17 -15.99 -5.72
CA ARG A 280 24.82 -15.41 -5.70
C ARG A 280 24.70 -14.28 -6.70
N VAL A 281 23.70 -14.38 -7.58
CA VAL A 281 23.29 -13.28 -8.46
C VAL A 281 22.29 -12.40 -7.73
N LYS A 282 22.46 -11.09 -7.84
CA LYS A 282 21.55 -10.11 -7.24
C LYS A 282 20.28 -9.97 -8.07
N HIS A 283 19.13 -9.81 -7.40
CA HIS A 283 17.82 -9.65 -8.03
C HIS A 283 17.70 -8.33 -8.81
N PHE A 284 16.95 -8.37 -9.91
CA PHE A 284 16.79 -7.26 -10.86
C PHE A 284 16.28 -5.98 -10.21
N PHE A 285 15.25 -6.06 -9.40
CA PHE A 285 14.72 -4.90 -8.69
C PHE A 285 15.74 -4.26 -7.74
N SER A 286 16.57 -5.07 -7.07
CA SER A 286 17.62 -4.55 -6.18
C SER A 286 18.71 -3.80 -6.95
N ILE A 287 19.00 -4.22 -8.17
CA ILE A 287 19.92 -3.54 -9.09
C ILE A 287 19.29 -2.24 -9.57
N TYR A 288 18.06 -2.30 -10.10
CA TYR A 288 17.27 -1.15 -10.53
C TYR A 288 17.19 -0.06 -9.46
N LYS A 289 16.85 -0.44 -8.22
CA LYS A 289 16.77 0.50 -7.09
C LYS A 289 18.10 1.20 -6.79
N LYS A 290 19.23 0.49 -6.91
CA LYS A 290 20.56 1.11 -6.77
C LYS A 290 20.88 2.06 -7.90
N MET A 291 20.51 1.71 -9.14
CA MET A 291 20.70 2.59 -10.31
C MET A 291 19.95 3.91 -10.08
N VAL A 292 18.66 3.83 -9.72
CA VAL A 292 17.82 5.01 -9.53
C VAL A 292 18.24 5.84 -8.32
N ASN A 293 18.52 5.20 -7.16
CA ASN A 293 18.80 5.94 -5.93
C ASN A 293 20.21 6.54 -5.88
N GLN A 294 21.17 5.96 -6.61
CA GLN A 294 22.58 6.38 -6.59
C GLN A 294 23.03 6.98 -7.93
N ASP A 295 22.12 7.12 -8.88
CA ASP A 295 22.39 7.60 -10.25
C ASP A 295 23.57 6.88 -10.91
N LYS A 296 23.53 5.52 -10.87
CA LYS A 296 24.59 4.64 -11.35
C LYS A 296 24.13 3.79 -12.53
N THR A 297 25.04 3.52 -13.44
CA THR A 297 24.87 2.50 -14.48
C THR A 297 25.07 1.09 -13.91
N VAL A 298 24.63 0.05 -14.64
CA VAL A 298 24.82 -1.35 -14.24
C VAL A 298 26.32 -1.65 -14.00
N ASP A 299 27.20 -1.10 -14.82
CA ASP A 299 28.66 -1.31 -14.71
C ASP A 299 29.30 -0.67 -13.47
N GLN A 300 28.65 0.32 -12.87
CA GLN A 300 29.10 0.99 -11.65
C GLN A 300 28.56 0.31 -10.37
N ILE A 301 27.78 -0.77 -10.50
CA ILE A 301 27.26 -1.53 -9.38
C ILE A 301 28.19 -2.71 -9.08
N TYR A 302 29.08 -2.52 -8.11
CA TYR A 302 30.13 -3.48 -7.76
C TYR A 302 29.64 -4.79 -7.10
N ASP A 303 28.43 -4.84 -6.59
CA ASP A 303 27.83 -5.96 -5.87
C ASP A 303 26.76 -6.72 -6.69
N LEU A 304 26.91 -6.73 -7.99
CA LEU A 304 26.07 -7.53 -8.89
C LEU A 304 26.19 -9.02 -8.59
N PHE A 305 27.40 -9.45 -8.27
CA PHE A 305 27.71 -10.81 -7.89
C PHE A 305 28.29 -10.82 -6.48
N ALA A 306 27.70 -11.61 -5.64
CA ALA A 306 28.17 -11.82 -4.29
C ALA A 306 28.54 -13.29 -4.12
N VAL A 307 29.54 -13.57 -3.31
CA VAL A 307 29.85 -14.89 -2.83
C VAL A 307 29.29 -15.04 -1.42
N ARG A 308 28.66 -16.16 -1.15
CA ARG A 308 28.10 -16.48 0.16
C ARG A 308 28.88 -17.61 0.78
N ILE A 309 29.27 -17.44 2.04
CA ILE A 309 29.92 -18.44 2.85
C ILE A 309 29.00 -18.80 4.01
N ILE A 310 28.62 -20.06 4.09
CA ILE A 310 27.76 -20.60 5.17
C ILE A 310 28.64 -21.48 6.06
N VAL A 311 28.68 -21.19 7.37
CA VAL A 311 29.48 -21.88 8.36
C VAL A 311 28.61 -22.41 9.51
N ASP A 312 29.20 -23.26 10.38
CA ASP A 312 28.43 -23.89 11.46
C ASP A 312 28.24 -22.98 12.70
N SER A 313 29.15 -22.04 12.99
CA SER A 313 29.11 -21.20 14.18
C SER A 313 29.43 -19.73 13.92
N VAL A 314 29.02 -18.86 14.88
CA VAL A 314 29.38 -17.42 14.85
C VAL A 314 30.89 -17.22 14.91
N LYS A 315 31.60 -18.04 15.70
CA LYS A 315 33.06 -18.01 15.76
C LYS A 315 33.69 -18.28 14.40
N ASP A 316 33.15 -19.24 13.65
CA ASP A 316 33.63 -19.56 12.31
C ASP A 316 33.31 -18.45 11.30
N CYS A 317 32.23 -17.67 11.52
CA CYS A 317 31.97 -16.47 10.68
C CYS A 317 33.14 -15.46 10.75
N TYR A 318 33.61 -15.14 11.95
CA TYR A 318 34.73 -14.21 12.13
C TYR A 318 36.09 -14.81 11.74
N ALA A 319 36.27 -16.13 11.94
CA ALA A 319 37.45 -16.83 11.44
C ALA A 319 37.51 -16.80 9.90
N ALA A 320 36.40 -17.09 9.23
CA ALA A 320 36.29 -16.98 7.78
C ALA A 320 36.55 -15.56 7.25
N LEU A 321 36.06 -14.54 7.97
CA LEU A 321 36.35 -13.14 7.65
C LEU A 321 37.85 -12.85 7.67
N GLY A 322 38.58 -13.37 8.69
CA GLY A 322 40.04 -13.23 8.81
C GLY A 322 40.76 -13.82 7.60
N VAL A 323 40.42 -15.05 7.21
CA VAL A 323 40.98 -15.72 6.01
C VAL A 323 40.70 -14.91 4.74
N ILE A 324 39.48 -14.42 4.57
CA ILE A 324 39.10 -13.64 3.39
C ILE A 324 39.85 -12.31 3.32
N HIS A 325 40.05 -11.61 4.43
CA HIS A 325 40.79 -10.36 4.45
C HIS A 325 42.33 -10.54 4.29
N GLU A 326 42.84 -11.74 4.54
CA GLU A 326 44.19 -12.13 4.20
C GLU A 326 44.34 -12.35 2.68
N MET A 327 43.33 -12.95 2.03
CA MET A 327 43.34 -13.25 0.59
C MET A 327 43.12 -12.01 -0.27
N TYR A 328 42.23 -11.12 0.12
CA TYR A 328 41.76 -9.99 -0.66
C TYR A 328 41.76 -8.70 0.15
N THR A 329 42.11 -7.59 -0.49
CA THR A 329 42.12 -6.27 0.15
C THR A 329 40.71 -5.74 0.33
N PRO A 330 40.25 -5.47 1.57
CA PRO A 330 38.94 -4.90 1.82
C PRO A 330 38.86 -3.43 1.41
N ILE A 331 37.73 -3.02 0.81
CA ILE A 331 37.47 -1.63 0.46
C ILE A 331 37.06 -0.87 1.71
N PRO A 332 37.77 0.22 2.11
CA PRO A 332 37.47 0.98 3.31
C PRO A 332 36.02 1.47 3.36
N GLY A 333 35.39 1.39 4.55
CA GLY A 333 34.01 1.84 4.77
C GLY A 333 32.93 0.95 4.16
N ARG A 334 33.30 -0.22 3.58
CA ARG A 334 32.36 -1.16 2.99
C ARG A 334 32.12 -2.45 3.80
N PHE A 335 32.71 -2.55 4.97
CA PHE A 335 32.45 -3.64 5.90
C PHE A 335 31.20 -3.34 6.73
N LYS A 336 30.31 -4.33 6.90
CA LYS A 336 29.10 -4.24 7.73
C LYS A 336 28.95 -5.52 8.54
N ASP A 337 28.85 -5.36 9.85
CA ASP A 337 28.64 -6.44 10.79
C ASP A 337 27.18 -6.46 11.27
N TYR A 338 26.35 -7.25 10.58
CA TYR A 338 24.96 -7.48 10.96
C TYR A 338 24.80 -8.68 11.90
N ILE A 339 25.91 -9.35 12.33
CA ILE A 339 25.86 -10.36 13.40
C ILE A 339 25.82 -9.64 14.75
N ALA A 340 26.74 -8.70 14.94
CA ALA A 340 26.80 -7.88 16.16
C ALA A 340 25.62 -6.89 16.24
N MET A 341 25.14 -6.39 15.09
CA MET A 341 24.04 -5.43 15.00
C MET A 341 22.98 -5.92 14.00
N PRO A 342 22.06 -6.83 14.40
CA PRO A 342 21.03 -7.39 13.53
C PRO A 342 20.10 -6.29 13.01
N LYS A 343 19.61 -6.48 11.78
CA LYS A 343 18.58 -5.60 11.22
C LYS A 343 17.23 -5.79 11.92
N PRO A 344 16.29 -4.84 11.85
CA PRO A 344 14.96 -4.96 12.47
C PRO A 344 14.16 -6.19 12.04
N ASN A 345 14.43 -6.74 10.84
CA ASN A 345 13.86 -7.98 10.34
C ASN A 345 14.69 -9.22 10.71
N MET A 346 15.58 -9.11 11.71
CA MET A 346 16.46 -10.15 12.24
C MET A 346 17.49 -10.71 11.24
N TYR A 347 17.73 -10.02 10.15
CA TYR A 347 18.79 -10.38 9.22
C TYR A 347 20.16 -10.24 9.88
N GLN A 348 20.95 -11.31 9.86
CA GLN A 348 22.32 -11.37 10.37
C GLN A 348 23.27 -11.90 9.30
N SER A 349 24.39 -11.24 9.09
CA SER A 349 25.48 -11.64 8.19
C SER A 349 26.65 -10.69 8.34
N LEU A 350 27.89 -11.13 8.11
CA LEU A 350 28.99 -10.23 7.83
C LEU A 350 28.99 -9.91 6.33
N HIS A 351 29.16 -8.66 5.97
CA HIS A 351 29.29 -8.20 4.58
C HIS A 351 30.63 -7.48 4.43
N THR A 352 31.42 -7.91 3.48
CA THR A 352 32.65 -7.22 3.12
C THR A 352 32.76 -7.08 1.62
N THR A 353 33.12 -5.89 1.14
CA THR A 353 33.40 -5.63 -0.27
C THR A 353 34.92 -5.65 -0.45
N LEU A 354 35.39 -6.41 -1.39
CA LEU A 354 36.79 -6.76 -1.59
C LEU A 354 37.23 -6.42 -3.02
N MET A 355 38.53 -6.25 -3.20
CA MET A 355 39.14 -6.08 -4.52
C MET A 355 39.80 -7.39 -4.94
N SER A 356 39.44 -7.92 -6.11
CA SER A 356 40.09 -9.10 -6.70
C SER A 356 41.47 -8.78 -7.27
N SER A 357 42.25 -9.80 -7.56
CA SER A 357 43.59 -9.69 -8.19
C SER A 357 43.55 -9.01 -9.57
N VAL A 358 42.43 -9.08 -10.28
CA VAL A 358 42.18 -8.43 -11.59
C VAL A 358 41.59 -7.01 -11.44
N GLY A 359 41.54 -6.45 -10.23
CA GLY A 359 41.03 -5.11 -9.99
C GLY A 359 39.49 -5.00 -10.02
N GLN A 360 38.76 -6.10 -10.01
CA GLN A 360 37.31 -6.12 -9.99
C GLN A 360 36.78 -6.22 -8.56
N PRO A 361 35.90 -5.31 -8.10
CA PRO A 361 35.30 -5.38 -6.77
C PRO A 361 34.16 -6.39 -6.72
N PHE A 362 34.03 -7.11 -5.58
CA PHE A 362 32.98 -8.08 -5.33
C PHE A 362 32.61 -8.09 -3.84
N GLU A 363 31.43 -8.60 -3.49
CA GLU A 363 30.95 -8.69 -2.10
C GLU A 363 30.97 -10.13 -1.61
N ILE A 364 31.47 -10.35 -0.37
CA ILE A 364 31.32 -11.63 0.33
C ILE A 364 30.37 -11.45 1.51
N GLN A 365 29.44 -12.39 1.64
CA GLN A 365 28.48 -12.49 2.74
C GLN A 365 28.76 -13.77 3.54
N ILE A 366 29.03 -13.63 4.86
CA ILE A 366 29.37 -14.73 5.73
C ILE A 366 28.29 -14.84 6.82
N ARG A 367 27.74 -16.05 7.02
CA ARG A 367 26.68 -16.27 8.01
C ARG A 367 26.60 -17.76 8.40
N THR A 368 25.97 -18.04 9.55
CA THR A 368 25.72 -19.43 9.95
C THR A 368 24.54 -20.04 9.19
N VAL A 369 24.37 -21.37 9.29
CA VAL A 369 23.22 -22.09 8.74
C VAL A 369 21.90 -21.53 9.29
N GLU A 370 21.81 -21.21 10.60
CA GLU A 370 20.61 -20.63 11.21
C GLU A 370 20.33 -19.20 10.69
N MET A 371 21.36 -18.37 10.61
CA MET A 371 21.25 -17.01 10.05
C MET A 371 20.81 -17.07 8.58
N HIS A 372 21.28 -18.10 7.84
CA HIS A 372 20.87 -18.31 6.47
C HIS A 372 19.38 -18.62 6.36
N LYS A 373 18.88 -19.57 7.18
CA LYS A 373 17.46 -19.89 7.22
C LYS A 373 16.62 -18.65 7.59
N THR A 374 17.01 -17.95 8.65
CA THR A 374 16.31 -16.72 9.06
C THR A 374 16.32 -15.65 7.95
N ALA A 375 17.43 -15.49 7.21
CA ALA A 375 17.53 -14.52 6.12
C ALA A 375 16.68 -14.88 4.90
N GLU A 376 16.44 -16.16 4.61
CA GLU A 376 15.65 -16.60 3.45
C GLU A 376 14.15 -16.76 3.79
N TYR A 377 13.82 -17.31 4.95
CA TYR A 377 12.45 -17.66 5.34
C TYR A 377 11.83 -16.69 6.37
N GLY A 378 12.67 -15.84 7.00
CA GLY A 378 12.20 -14.86 7.99
C GLY A 378 11.48 -15.50 9.16
N ILE A 379 10.32 -14.95 9.50
CA ILE A 379 9.49 -15.45 10.60
C ILE A 379 9.05 -16.91 10.40
N ALA A 380 8.90 -17.35 9.15
CA ALA A 380 8.50 -18.74 8.84
C ALA A 380 9.53 -19.78 9.35
N ALA A 381 10.83 -19.43 9.40
CA ALA A 381 11.87 -20.34 9.90
C ALA A 381 11.67 -20.80 11.34
N HIS A 382 10.89 -20.08 12.14
CA HIS A 382 10.70 -20.36 13.58
C HIS A 382 9.50 -21.28 13.89
N TRP A 383 8.56 -21.45 12.94
CA TRP A 383 7.39 -22.32 13.16
C TRP A 383 7.75 -23.79 13.32
N LYS A 384 8.87 -24.22 12.73
CA LYS A 384 9.39 -25.59 12.85
C LYS A 384 9.78 -25.98 14.30
N TYR A 385 10.17 -25.03 15.15
CA TYR A 385 10.57 -25.30 16.54
C TYR A 385 9.39 -25.45 17.51
N LYS A 386 8.19 -24.98 17.16
CA LYS A 386 6.99 -25.17 18.00
C LYS A 386 6.53 -26.62 18.16
N GLU A 387 6.81 -27.45 17.17
CA GLU A 387 6.45 -28.89 17.21
C GLU A 387 7.40 -29.74 18.06
N SER A 388 8.61 -29.25 18.36
CA SER A 388 9.56 -29.91 19.26
C SER A 388 9.41 -29.36 20.68
N ASN A 389 8.90 -30.17 21.61
CA ASN A 389 8.39 -29.81 22.95
C ASN A 389 9.40 -29.25 23.98
N ASP A 390 10.64 -28.91 23.63
CA ASP A 390 11.72 -28.67 24.63
C ASP A 390 12.13 -27.19 24.86
N GLY A 391 11.44 -26.20 24.31
CA GLY A 391 11.93 -24.81 24.35
C GLY A 391 10.93 -23.71 24.72
N LYS A 392 9.82 -23.99 25.39
CA LYS A 392 8.68 -23.08 25.55
C LYS A 392 8.95 -21.66 26.12
N LYS A 393 9.96 -21.46 26.97
CA LYS A 393 10.15 -20.15 27.64
C LYS A 393 11.08 -19.17 26.91
N SER A 394 12.03 -19.63 26.11
CA SER A 394 12.95 -18.75 25.36
C SER A 394 12.38 -18.32 23.98
N VAL A 395 11.47 -19.12 23.43
CA VAL A 395 10.83 -18.87 22.13
C VAL A 395 9.75 -17.78 22.26
N GLU A 396 8.95 -17.80 23.33
CA GLU A 396 7.90 -16.80 23.56
C GLU A 396 8.45 -15.35 23.68
N ALA A 397 9.57 -15.15 24.39
CA ALA A 397 10.18 -13.84 24.53
C ALA A 397 10.72 -13.28 23.21
N GLN A 398 11.29 -14.13 22.35
CA GLN A 398 11.78 -13.73 21.05
C GLN A 398 10.63 -13.49 20.02
N GLU A 399 9.55 -14.25 20.10
CA GLU A 399 8.33 -14.01 19.31
C GLU A 399 7.66 -12.69 19.73
N GLU A 400 7.69 -12.37 21.01
CA GLU A 400 7.12 -11.15 21.56
C GLU A 400 7.83 -9.89 21.05
N GLU A 401 9.15 -9.92 20.90
CA GLU A 401 9.95 -8.83 20.35
C GLU A 401 9.70 -8.69 18.83
N LYS A 402 9.59 -9.80 18.10
CA LYS A 402 9.32 -9.84 16.65
C LYS A 402 7.98 -9.26 16.27
N LEU A 403 6.96 -9.43 17.10
CA LEU A 403 5.61 -8.92 16.87
C LEU A 403 5.37 -7.53 17.50
N SER A 404 6.38 -6.95 18.13
CA SER A 404 6.29 -5.60 18.76
C SER A 404 5.86 -4.53 17.76
N TRP A 405 6.38 -4.57 16.53
CA TRP A 405 6.00 -3.66 15.45
C TRP A 405 4.52 -3.80 15.05
N LEU A 406 3.98 -5.04 15.04
CA LEU A 406 2.58 -5.28 14.72
C LEU A 406 1.66 -4.71 15.81
N ARG A 407 2.04 -4.87 17.10
CA ARG A 407 1.33 -4.21 18.21
C ARG A 407 1.36 -2.70 18.06
N GLN A 408 2.48 -2.13 17.66
CA GLN A 408 2.63 -0.71 17.42
C GLN A 408 1.70 -0.22 16.29
N ILE A 409 1.58 -0.95 15.18
CA ILE A 409 0.63 -0.63 14.10
C ILE A 409 -0.81 -0.72 14.59
N LEU A 410 -1.16 -1.70 15.42
CA LEU A 410 -2.49 -1.83 16.01
C LEU A 410 -2.81 -0.69 16.99
N GLU A 411 -1.84 -0.21 17.76
CA GLU A 411 -1.98 1.01 18.57
C GLU A 411 -2.24 2.22 17.68
N TRP A 412 -1.49 2.39 16.60
CA TRP A 412 -1.70 3.48 15.64
C TRP A 412 -3.08 3.42 14.99
N GLN A 413 -3.55 2.22 14.65
CA GLN A 413 -4.88 2.01 14.11
C GLN A 413 -5.99 2.47 15.07
N ARG A 414 -5.83 2.22 16.38
CA ARG A 414 -6.79 2.66 17.41
C ARG A 414 -6.78 4.16 17.62
N ASP A 415 -5.61 4.78 17.44
CA ASP A 415 -5.38 6.20 17.74
C ASP A 415 -5.68 7.12 16.55
N MET A 416 -5.71 6.58 15.33
CA MET A 416 -5.86 7.35 14.09
C MET A 416 -7.21 7.09 13.42
N SER A 417 -7.97 8.16 13.24
CA SER A 417 -9.22 8.16 12.49
C SER A 417 -9.07 8.61 11.03
N ASP A 418 -7.97 9.33 10.68
CA ASP A 418 -7.70 9.77 9.31
C ASP A 418 -6.99 8.65 8.52
N ASN A 419 -7.65 8.21 7.45
CA ASN A 419 -7.16 7.15 6.58
C ASN A 419 -5.91 7.55 5.78
N ARG A 420 -5.74 8.84 5.44
CA ARG A 420 -4.54 9.33 4.74
C ARG A 420 -3.33 9.35 5.67
N GLU A 421 -3.52 9.85 6.88
CA GLU A 421 -2.47 9.88 7.90
C GLU A 421 -2.01 8.46 8.24
N PHE A 422 -2.95 7.52 8.41
CA PHE A 422 -2.66 6.11 8.64
C PHE A 422 -1.87 5.46 7.50
N LEU A 423 -2.29 5.69 6.23
CA LEU A 423 -1.56 5.18 5.06
C LEU A 423 -0.14 5.73 4.94
N ASN A 424 0.03 7.03 5.14
CA ASN A 424 1.34 7.67 5.05
C ASN A 424 2.27 7.17 6.15
N LEU A 425 1.73 6.93 7.34
CA LEU A 425 2.46 6.43 8.48
C LEU A 425 2.92 4.99 8.24
N ILE A 426 2.04 4.12 7.74
CA ILE A 426 2.39 2.74 7.41
C ILE A 426 3.42 2.71 6.27
N LYS A 427 3.25 3.50 5.22
CA LYS A 427 4.23 3.58 4.13
C LYS A 427 5.60 4.03 4.64
N GLY A 428 5.64 5.00 5.54
CA GLY A 428 6.87 5.46 6.17
C GLY A 428 7.54 4.43 7.08
N ASP A 429 6.75 3.62 7.80
CA ASP A 429 7.27 2.55 8.65
C ASP A 429 7.68 1.30 7.87
N LEU A 430 7.00 1.00 6.76
CA LEU A 430 7.36 -0.09 5.86
C LEU A 430 8.57 0.23 4.98
N ASP A 431 8.97 1.49 4.85
CA ASP A 431 10.17 1.88 4.08
C ASP A 431 11.46 1.59 4.87
N LEU A 432 11.81 0.31 4.90
CA LEU A 432 13.03 -0.22 5.54
C LEU A 432 14.34 0.10 4.76
N PHE A 433 14.26 0.91 3.71
CA PHE A 433 15.42 1.29 2.89
C PHE A 433 16.05 2.61 3.33
N ALA A 434 15.46 3.33 4.27
CA ALA A 434 16.16 4.41 4.95
C ALA A 434 17.40 3.81 5.63
N GLU A 435 18.58 4.33 5.30
CA GLU A 435 19.82 3.94 6.01
C GLU A 435 19.59 4.25 7.48
N ASP A 436 19.74 3.24 8.34
CA ASP A 436 19.66 3.43 9.79
C ASP A 436 21.01 3.97 10.32
N VAL A 437 20.93 4.83 11.31
CA VAL A 437 22.08 5.24 12.13
C VAL A 437 22.05 4.51 13.47
N TYR A 438 23.17 3.96 13.85
CA TYR A 438 23.37 3.28 15.12
C TYR A 438 24.04 4.20 16.11
N CYS A 439 23.40 4.42 17.26
CA CYS A 439 23.90 5.29 18.32
C CYS A 439 23.79 4.59 19.67
N PHE A 440 24.51 5.11 20.67
CA PHE A 440 24.68 4.46 21.95
C PHE A 440 24.09 5.27 23.11
N THR A 441 23.46 4.57 24.04
CA THR A 441 23.16 5.16 25.36
C THR A 441 24.46 5.37 26.18
N PRO A 442 24.43 6.17 27.23
CA PRO A 442 25.58 6.28 28.14
C PRO A 442 26.04 4.95 28.75
N GLN A 443 25.12 3.98 28.90
CA GLN A 443 25.41 2.63 29.40
C GLN A 443 26.00 1.70 28.30
N GLY A 444 25.99 2.11 27.03
CA GLY A 444 26.52 1.33 25.92
C GLY A 444 25.46 0.53 25.14
N ASP A 445 24.15 0.66 25.48
CA ASP A 445 23.11 0.02 24.71
C ASP A 445 22.99 0.64 23.30
N VAL A 446 22.90 -0.18 22.30
CA VAL A 446 22.74 0.24 20.91
C VAL A 446 21.27 0.57 20.62
N LYS A 447 21.05 1.72 19.97
CA LYS A 447 19.75 2.10 19.40
C LYS A 447 19.93 2.38 17.92
N ASN A 448 19.04 1.82 17.10
CA ASN A 448 18.96 2.14 15.67
C ASN A 448 17.83 3.16 15.43
N LEU A 449 18.10 4.12 14.58
CA LEU A 449 17.18 5.19 14.20
C LEU A 449 17.27 5.45 12.70
N PRO A 450 16.20 5.91 12.03
CA PRO A 450 16.27 6.33 10.64
C PRO A 450 17.33 7.41 10.42
N ASN A 451 18.07 7.37 9.34
CA ASN A 451 19.04 8.40 8.98
C ASN A 451 18.39 9.80 8.95
N GLY A 452 19.08 10.77 9.55
CA GLY A 452 18.59 12.13 9.76
C GLY A 452 17.74 12.31 11.01
N SER A 453 17.63 11.27 11.86
CA SER A 453 17.03 11.37 13.20
C SER A 453 17.77 12.35 14.11
N THR A 454 17.07 12.83 15.12
CA THR A 454 17.53 13.85 16.07
C THR A 454 17.57 13.32 17.48
N PRO A 455 18.17 14.02 18.45
CA PRO A 455 18.13 13.65 19.87
C PRO A 455 16.71 13.48 20.42
N ILE A 456 15.71 14.15 19.83
CA ILE A 456 14.30 13.95 20.20
C ILE A 456 13.86 12.54 19.81
N ASP A 457 14.18 12.10 18.58
CA ASP A 457 13.89 10.73 18.13
C ASP A 457 14.52 9.69 19.06
N PHE A 458 15.77 9.92 19.44
CA PHE A 458 16.50 9.05 20.38
C PHE A 458 15.84 9.00 21.76
N ALA A 459 15.39 10.14 22.29
CA ALA A 459 14.73 10.21 23.59
C ALA A 459 13.44 9.37 23.61
N TYR A 460 12.64 9.45 22.54
CA TYR A 460 11.41 8.63 22.39
C TYR A 460 11.70 7.15 22.09
N ALA A 461 12.84 6.84 21.48
CA ALA A 461 13.29 5.46 21.28
C ALA A 461 13.77 4.79 22.57
N ILE A 462 14.22 5.56 23.58
CA ILE A 462 14.50 5.05 24.91
C ILE A 462 13.18 4.78 25.66
N HIS A 463 12.41 5.84 25.92
CA HIS A 463 11.11 5.74 26.59
C HIS A 463 10.30 7.03 26.42
N SER A 464 8.97 6.93 26.31
CA SER A 464 8.09 8.10 26.16
C SER A 464 8.23 9.10 27.30
N ALA A 465 8.47 8.65 28.56
CA ALA A 465 8.67 9.55 29.70
C ALA A 465 9.98 10.35 29.57
N VAL A 466 11.03 9.77 28.96
CA VAL A 466 12.30 10.48 28.70
C VAL A 466 12.07 11.56 27.64
N GLY A 467 11.40 11.20 26.54
CA GLY A 467 11.04 12.14 25.48
C GLY A 467 10.17 13.30 25.99
N ASN A 468 9.12 13.01 26.76
CA ASN A 468 8.20 14.04 27.31
C ASN A 468 8.89 14.98 28.32
N LYS A 469 9.95 14.55 29.01
CA LYS A 469 10.68 15.36 29.98
C LYS A 469 11.99 15.92 29.44
N MET A 470 12.32 15.71 28.18
CA MET A 470 13.54 16.19 27.55
C MET A 470 13.62 17.72 27.54
N VAL A 471 14.76 18.25 27.91
CA VAL A 471 15.10 19.68 27.87
C VAL A 471 16.35 19.94 27.04
N GLY A 472 17.12 18.92 26.70
CA GLY A 472 18.33 19.03 25.89
C GLY A 472 19.01 17.67 25.70
N ALA A 473 20.13 17.66 24.98
CA ALA A 473 20.94 16.46 24.75
C ALA A 473 22.43 16.79 24.69
N ARG A 474 23.24 15.80 25.08
CA ARG A 474 24.68 15.78 24.83
C ARG A 474 25.03 14.66 23.88
N VAL A 475 25.84 14.95 22.89
CA VAL A 475 26.40 13.99 21.97
C VAL A 475 27.91 13.95 22.15
N ASN A 476 28.46 12.76 22.41
CA ASN A 476 29.89 12.58 22.68
C ASN A 476 30.42 13.53 23.77
N GLY A 477 29.60 13.77 24.82
CA GLY A 477 29.90 14.65 25.95
C GLY A 477 29.66 16.15 25.68
N LYS A 478 29.38 16.59 24.47
CA LYS A 478 29.12 17.99 24.11
C LYS A 478 27.64 18.28 24.03
N LEU A 479 27.19 19.42 24.58
CA LEU A 479 25.80 19.89 24.41
C LEU A 479 25.54 20.21 22.95
N VAL A 480 24.41 19.72 22.40
CA VAL A 480 23.99 19.92 21.01
C VAL A 480 22.59 20.51 20.94
N ASN A 481 22.27 21.10 19.81
CA ASN A 481 20.90 21.55 19.51
C ASN A 481 19.96 20.33 19.35
N ILE A 482 18.68 20.53 19.59
CA ILE A 482 17.66 19.48 19.49
C ILE A 482 17.44 18.98 18.06
N ASP A 483 17.83 19.76 17.04
CA ASP A 483 17.75 19.43 15.62
C ASP A 483 19.05 18.81 15.05
N TYR A 484 20.04 18.55 15.92
CA TYR A 484 21.28 17.86 15.54
C TYR A 484 20.96 16.55 14.82
N LYS A 485 21.66 16.26 13.73
CA LYS A 485 21.50 15.02 12.97
C LYS A 485 22.49 13.97 13.50
N ILE A 486 21.92 12.93 14.11
CA ILE A 486 22.68 11.82 14.73
C ILE A 486 23.51 11.12 13.67
N GLN A 487 24.77 10.84 13.98
CA GLN A 487 25.72 10.10 13.17
C GLN A 487 25.96 8.70 13.72
N ASN A 488 26.41 7.78 12.86
CA ASN A 488 26.80 6.44 13.31
C ASN A 488 27.92 6.52 14.38
N GLY A 489 27.70 5.82 15.47
CA GLY A 489 28.67 5.76 16.57
C GLY A 489 28.48 6.84 17.63
N ASP A 490 27.53 7.78 17.48
CA ASP A 490 27.27 8.81 18.46
C ASP A 490 26.80 8.23 19.80
N ARG A 491 27.43 8.66 20.89
CA ARG A 491 27.00 8.38 22.26
C ARG A 491 26.13 9.52 22.76
N ILE A 492 24.86 9.26 23.04
CA ILE A 492 23.82 10.27 23.27
C ILE A 492 23.30 10.19 24.69
N GLU A 493 23.39 11.30 25.42
CA GLU A 493 22.83 11.50 26.75
C GLU A 493 21.66 12.49 26.66
N ILE A 494 20.45 12.09 27.09
CA ILE A 494 19.28 12.95 27.13
C ILE A 494 19.20 13.65 28.50
N LEU A 495 19.11 14.97 28.45
CA LEU A 495 18.91 15.80 29.65
C LEU A 495 17.40 15.96 29.89
N THR A 496 16.94 15.55 31.06
CA THR A 496 15.51 15.61 31.42
C THR A 496 15.30 16.54 32.63
N SER A 497 14.12 17.15 32.70
CA SER A 497 13.70 17.97 33.85
C SER A 497 12.34 17.54 34.37
N GLN A 498 12.15 17.52 35.67
CA GLN A 498 10.85 17.28 36.29
C GLN A 498 9.85 18.42 35.99
N ASN A 499 10.38 19.64 35.77
CA ASN A 499 9.59 20.83 35.50
C ASN A 499 9.31 21.03 33.98
N SER A 500 9.64 20.06 33.14
CA SER A 500 9.35 20.12 31.71
C SER A 500 7.83 20.19 31.48
N LYS A 501 7.40 21.14 30.65
CA LYS A 501 5.99 21.28 30.22
C LYS A 501 5.56 20.26 29.13
N GLY A 502 6.39 19.29 28.83
CA GLY A 502 6.19 18.33 27.77
C GLY A 502 6.79 18.76 26.42
N PRO A 503 6.54 17.99 25.35
CA PRO A 503 7.04 18.28 24.00
C PRO A 503 6.46 19.56 23.41
N SER A 504 7.24 20.29 22.61
CA SER A 504 6.75 21.38 21.78
C SER A 504 6.09 20.85 20.50
N ARG A 505 5.09 21.55 19.95
CA ARG A 505 4.51 21.23 18.65
C ARG A 505 5.53 21.34 17.51
N ASP A 506 6.51 22.23 17.63
CA ASP A 506 7.58 22.38 16.63
C ASP A 506 8.44 21.13 16.50
N TRP A 507 8.49 20.29 17.54
CA TRP A 507 9.20 19.02 17.48
C TRP A 507 8.66 18.08 16.41
N LEU A 508 7.36 18.16 16.06
CA LEU A 508 6.76 17.37 14.99
C LEU A 508 7.39 17.64 13.61
N ASN A 509 7.94 18.85 13.41
CA ASN A 509 8.63 19.24 12.18
C ASN A 509 10.11 18.81 12.20
N ILE A 510 10.69 18.60 13.38
CA ILE A 510 12.10 18.28 13.58
C ILE A 510 12.34 16.77 13.55
N VAL A 511 11.46 16.00 14.22
CA VAL A 511 11.61 14.55 14.35
C VAL A 511 11.42 13.82 13.02
N LYS A 512 12.24 12.78 12.86
CA LYS A 512 12.22 11.92 11.67
C LYS A 512 11.45 10.63 11.90
N SER A 513 11.61 10.01 13.08
CA SER A 513 10.99 8.73 13.37
C SER A 513 9.48 8.85 13.58
N THR A 514 8.77 7.88 13.01
CA THR A 514 7.32 7.74 13.14
C THR A 514 6.91 7.53 14.60
N GLN A 515 7.74 6.79 15.35
CA GLN A 515 7.54 6.56 16.79
C GLN A 515 7.51 7.87 17.59
N ALA A 516 8.48 8.76 17.40
CA ALA A 516 8.52 10.04 18.10
C ALA A 516 7.32 10.92 17.74
N LYS A 517 6.99 11.03 16.44
CA LYS A 517 5.80 11.78 15.97
C LYS A 517 4.53 11.32 16.67
N ASN A 518 4.31 10.00 16.73
CA ASN A 518 3.11 9.44 17.34
C ASN A 518 3.06 9.67 18.85
N LYS A 519 4.17 9.45 19.57
CA LYS A 519 4.21 9.66 21.02
C LYS A 519 4.03 11.14 21.39
N ILE A 520 4.55 12.06 20.58
CA ILE A 520 4.30 13.50 20.75
C ILE A 520 2.81 13.82 20.52
N ASN A 521 2.21 13.31 19.45
CA ASN A 521 0.77 13.50 19.18
C ASN A 521 -0.11 12.89 20.28
N GLN A 522 0.21 11.69 20.77
CA GLN A 522 -0.50 11.05 21.88
C GLN A 522 -0.42 11.90 23.16
N TRP A 523 0.76 12.49 23.45
CA TRP A 523 0.90 13.39 24.59
C TRP A 523 -0.01 14.61 24.46
N PHE A 524 -0.03 15.27 23.30
CA PHE A 524 -0.94 16.41 23.05
C PHE A 524 -2.41 16.02 23.15
N LYS A 525 -2.80 14.85 22.62
CA LYS A 525 -4.18 14.33 22.76
C LYS A 525 -4.58 14.15 24.20
N LYS A 526 -3.69 13.63 25.03
CA LYS A 526 -3.94 13.36 26.46
C LYS A 526 -3.98 14.64 27.29
N GLU A 527 -2.98 15.50 27.14
CA GLU A 527 -2.79 16.70 27.95
C GLU A 527 -3.89 17.74 27.70
N PHE A 528 -4.31 17.89 26.45
CA PHE A 528 -5.34 18.85 26.06
C PHE A 528 -6.73 18.22 25.87
N LYS A 529 -7.00 17.04 26.46
CA LYS A 529 -8.25 16.32 26.23
C LYS A 529 -9.48 17.19 26.55
N GLU A 530 -9.52 17.84 27.71
CA GLU A 530 -10.64 18.69 28.14
C GLU A 530 -10.83 19.91 27.24
N SER A 531 -9.74 20.60 26.92
CA SER A 531 -9.77 21.74 26.01
C SER A 531 -10.19 21.33 24.60
N ASN A 532 -9.75 20.16 24.12
CA ASN A 532 -10.15 19.62 22.82
C ASN A 532 -11.64 19.21 22.80
N ILE A 533 -12.19 18.71 23.91
CA ILE A 533 -13.63 18.41 24.00
C ILE A 533 -14.45 19.69 23.82
N ILE A 534 -14.09 20.77 24.53
CA ILE A 534 -14.78 22.06 24.42
C ILE A 534 -14.71 22.57 22.98
N LYS A 535 -13.51 22.61 22.41
CA LYS A 535 -13.28 23.04 21.03
C LYS A 535 -14.03 22.17 20.01
N GLY A 536 -14.07 20.85 20.21
CA GLY A 536 -14.81 19.94 19.35
C GLY A 536 -16.34 20.17 19.40
N LYS A 537 -16.89 20.47 20.58
CA LYS A 537 -18.29 20.89 20.73
C LYS A 537 -18.59 22.18 19.95
N GLU A 538 -17.71 23.18 20.10
CA GLU A 538 -17.83 24.45 19.38
C GLU A 538 -17.79 24.24 17.86
N MET A 539 -16.87 23.41 17.35
CA MET A 539 -16.75 23.10 15.92
C MET A 539 -17.99 22.41 15.37
N ILE A 540 -18.57 21.43 16.09
CA ILE A 540 -19.83 20.80 15.70
C ILE A 540 -20.96 21.81 15.64
N VAL A 541 -21.12 22.64 16.68
CA VAL A 541 -22.17 23.67 16.74
C VAL A 541 -22.00 24.68 15.58
N ALA A 542 -20.77 25.15 15.33
CA ALA A 542 -20.47 26.06 14.23
C ALA A 542 -20.80 25.44 12.86
N TYR A 543 -20.41 24.19 12.65
CA TYR A 543 -20.71 23.46 11.41
C TYR A 543 -22.21 23.26 11.20
N CYS A 544 -22.94 22.83 12.26
CA CYS A 544 -24.40 22.69 12.21
C CYS A 544 -25.09 24.02 11.93
N LYS A 545 -24.64 25.11 12.55
CA LYS A 545 -25.16 26.47 12.27
C LYS A 545 -24.95 26.89 10.83
N ALA A 546 -23.75 26.63 10.29
CA ALA A 546 -23.42 26.95 8.89
C ALA A 546 -24.24 26.14 7.88
N LYS A 547 -24.74 24.95 8.28
CA LYS A 547 -25.55 24.05 7.45
C LYS A 547 -27.05 24.11 7.78
N SER A 548 -27.48 25.02 8.67
CA SER A 548 -28.87 25.13 9.16
C SER A 548 -29.42 23.81 9.74
N ILE A 549 -28.57 23.03 10.40
CA ILE A 549 -28.92 21.77 11.05
C ILE A 549 -29.20 22.06 12.53
N ASN A 550 -30.34 21.57 13.04
CA ASN A 550 -30.63 21.68 14.47
C ASN A 550 -29.84 20.63 15.26
N VAL A 551 -28.90 21.10 16.11
CA VAL A 551 -28.00 20.25 16.89
C VAL A 551 -28.77 19.31 17.80
N SER A 552 -29.86 19.75 18.45
CA SER A 552 -30.63 18.94 19.38
C SER A 552 -31.29 17.72 18.75
N HIS A 553 -31.60 17.78 17.45
CA HIS A 553 -32.22 16.65 16.74
C HIS A 553 -31.22 15.54 16.40
N ILE A 554 -29.97 15.88 16.20
CA ILE A 554 -28.94 14.93 15.76
C ILE A 554 -28.05 14.41 16.89
N THR A 555 -28.08 15.02 18.08
CA THR A 555 -27.24 14.65 19.23
C THR A 555 -27.93 13.66 20.20
N ASN A 556 -28.80 12.81 19.71
CA ASN A 556 -29.39 11.74 20.51
C ASN A 556 -28.32 10.66 20.79
N MET A 557 -28.37 10.10 22.01
CA MET A 557 -27.42 9.08 22.49
C MET A 557 -27.28 7.89 21.51
N LYS A 558 -28.39 7.44 20.95
CA LYS A 558 -28.44 6.35 19.95
C LYS A 558 -27.63 6.65 18.68
N TYR A 559 -27.69 7.88 18.18
CA TYR A 559 -26.93 8.29 17.01
C TYR A 559 -25.44 8.48 17.33
N GLN A 560 -25.14 9.00 18.53
CA GLN A 560 -23.78 9.10 19.05
C GLN A 560 -23.12 7.74 19.18
N GLU A 561 -23.81 6.71 19.71
CA GLU A 561 -23.30 5.34 19.78
C GLU A 561 -22.95 4.75 18.41
N THR A 562 -23.77 5.04 17.39
CA THR A 562 -23.49 4.59 16.02
C THR A 562 -22.23 5.24 15.45
N VAL A 563 -22.01 6.53 15.73
CA VAL A 563 -20.78 7.24 15.37
C VAL A 563 -19.58 6.70 16.14
N GLN A 564 -19.72 6.51 17.45
CA GLN A 564 -18.68 5.91 18.31
C GLN A 564 -18.24 4.54 17.78
N ARG A 565 -19.20 3.67 17.47
CA ARG A 565 -18.94 2.32 16.94
C ARG A 565 -18.25 2.37 15.57
N LYS A 566 -18.70 3.28 14.68
CA LYS A 566 -18.11 3.43 13.34
C LYS A 566 -16.65 3.87 13.38
N TYR A 567 -16.32 4.81 14.27
CA TYR A 567 -14.97 5.37 14.37
C TYR A 567 -14.12 4.73 15.48
N GLY A 568 -14.64 3.73 16.20
CA GLY A 568 -13.90 2.96 17.20
C GLY A 568 -13.65 3.69 18.53
N PHE A 569 -14.45 4.71 18.87
CA PHE A 569 -14.33 5.44 20.12
C PHE A 569 -15.19 4.80 21.25
N LYS A 570 -14.67 4.85 22.48
CA LYS A 570 -15.35 4.28 23.65
C LYS A 570 -16.48 5.17 24.19
N ASP A 571 -16.33 6.47 24.07
CA ASP A 571 -17.24 7.49 24.59
C ASP A 571 -17.36 8.69 23.65
N TRP A 572 -18.42 9.48 23.79
CA TRP A 572 -18.68 10.66 22.96
C TRP A 572 -17.65 11.79 23.18
N ASP A 573 -17.15 11.91 24.41
CA ASP A 573 -16.11 12.90 24.72
C ASP A 573 -14.81 12.62 23.96
N SER A 574 -14.48 11.36 23.72
CA SER A 574 -13.35 10.97 22.87
C SER A 574 -13.57 11.36 21.39
N VAL A 575 -14.79 11.29 20.87
CA VAL A 575 -15.15 11.78 19.53
C VAL A 575 -14.97 13.31 19.47
N LEU A 576 -15.47 14.02 20.46
CA LEU A 576 -15.34 15.47 20.55
C LEU A 576 -13.88 15.91 20.68
N ALA A 577 -13.10 15.23 21.51
CA ALA A 577 -11.67 15.50 21.63
C ALA A 577 -10.94 15.26 20.31
N ALA A 578 -11.32 14.21 19.55
CA ALA A 578 -10.77 13.93 18.24
C ALA A 578 -11.06 15.05 17.22
N ILE A 579 -12.26 15.61 17.25
CA ILE A 579 -12.62 16.77 16.41
C ILE A 579 -11.82 18.00 16.83
N GLY A 580 -11.74 18.30 18.14
CA GLY A 580 -11.07 19.49 18.66
C GLY A 580 -9.58 19.55 18.36
N HIS A 581 -8.88 18.40 18.29
CA HIS A 581 -7.48 18.35 17.93
C HIS A 581 -7.24 18.19 16.42
N GLY A 582 -8.32 18.02 15.60
CA GLY A 582 -8.23 17.90 14.14
C GLY A 582 -8.03 16.47 13.59
N GLY A 583 -8.12 15.45 14.45
CA GLY A 583 -8.00 14.03 14.05
C GLY A 583 -9.28 13.46 13.41
N LEU A 584 -10.41 14.15 13.59
CA LEU A 584 -11.70 13.81 12.97
C LEU A 584 -12.36 15.11 12.51
N LYS A 585 -12.85 15.15 11.26
CA LYS A 585 -13.52 16.34 10.74
C LYS A 585 -14.95 16.42 11.27
N GLU A 586 -15.35 17.60 11.76
CA GLU A 586 -16.71 17.90 12.26
C GLU A 586 -17.78 17.53 11.22
N GLY A 587 -17.53 17.82 9.94
CA GLY A 587 -18.45 17.50 8.86
C GLY A 587 -18.72 16.00 8.67
N GLN A 588 -17.74 15.14 8.88
CA GLN A 588 -17.91 13.69 8.78
C GLN A 588 -18.82 13.16 9.90
N VAL A 589 -18.64 13.66 11.10
CA VAL A 589 -19.44 13.30 12.28
C VAL A 589 -20.87 13.79 12.14
N VAL A 590 -21.05 15.08 11.81
CA VAL A 590 -22.38 15.69 11.65
C VAL A 590 -23.16 15.02 10.52
N ASN A 591 -22.54 14.80 9.37
CA ASN A 591 -23.21 14.12 8.24
C ASN A 591 -23.68 12.71 8.64
N ARG A 592 -22.88 11.99 9.42
CA ARG A 592 -23.26 10.66 9.89
C ARG A 592 -24.42 10.71 10.89
N LEU A 593 -24.38 11.66 11.83
CA LEU A 593 -25.51 11.88 12.75
C LEU A 593 -26.81 12.21 12.00
N VAL A 594 -26.71 13.03 10.95
CA VAL A 594 -27.84 13.38 10.08
C VAL A 594 -28.35 12.16 9.30
N GLU A 595 -27.45 11.31 8.81
CA GLU A 595 -27.84 10.06 8.14
C GLU A 595 -28.64 9.14 9.07
N GLU A 596 -28.20 8.98 10.32
CA GLU A 596 -28.90 8.12 11.28
C GLU A 596 -30.25 8.74 11.72
N TYR A 597 -30.29 10.06 11.94
CA TYR A 597 -31.53 10.79 12.17
C TYR A 597 -32.52 10.61 11.01
N SER A 598 -32.05 10.73 9.79
CA SER A 598 -32.86 10.59 8.56
C SER A 598 -33.40 9.17 8.36
N LYS A 599 -32.64 8.13 8.78
CA LYS A 599 -33.12 6.73 8.73
C LYS A 599 -34.29 6.48 9.66
N GLU A 600 -34.25 7.07 10.85
CA GLU A 600 -35.29 6.88 11.87
C GLU A 600 -36.54 7.73 11.60
N HIS A 601 -36.38 8.88 10.94
CA HIS A 601 -37.45 9.80 10.60
C HIS A 601 -37.89 9.74 9.13
N LYS A 602 -37.39 8.78 8.35
CA LYS A 602 -37.97 8.44 7.06
C LYS A 602 -39.31 7.78 7.30
N GLN A 603 -40.41 8.58 7.25
CA GLN A 603 -41.66 8.07 6.72
C GLN A 603 -41.29 7.47 5.33
N GLU A 604 -41.64 6.19 5.15
CA GLU A 604 -41.48 5.51 3.85
C GLU A 604 -42.24 6.31 2.80
N LEU A 605 -41.52 7.07 2.01
CA LEU A 605 -41.98 7.56 0.74
C LEU A 605 -41.95 6.34 -0.19
N THR A 606 -42.99 5.54 -0.13
CA THR A 606 -43.27 4.50 -1.11
C THR A 606 -43.49 5.18 -2.45
N TYR A 607 -43.07 4.53 -3.52
CA TYR A 607 -43.22 4.97 -4.92
C TYR A 607 -44.69 5.38 -5.22
N GLU A 608 -45.66 4.72 -4.59
CA GLU A 608 -47.10 5.03 -4.66
C GLU A 608 -47.48 6.37 -4.02
N SER A 609 -46.87 6.75 -2.88
CA SER A 609 -47.15 8.05 -2.21
C SER A 609 -46.58 9.25 -2.98
N VAL A 610 -45.54 9.04 -3.78
CA VAL A 610 -45.00 10.08 -4.69
C VAL A 610 -45.89 10.24 -5.91
N LEU A 611 -46.43 9.14 -6.47
CA LEU A 611 -47.40 9.18 -7.59
C LEU A 611 -48.75 9.80 -7.16
N GLU A 612 -49.24 9.53 -5.94
CA GLU A 612 -50.45 10.16 -5.42
C GLU A 612 -50.27 11.67 -5.24
N LYS A 613 -49.18 12.12 -4.69
CA LYS A 613 -48.85 13.57 -4.57
C LYS A 613 -48.70 14.28 -5.89
N VAL A 614 -48.15 13.60 -6.91
CA VAL A 614 -48.04 14.13 -8.29
C VAL A 614 -49.40 14.18 -8.96
N ALA A 615 -50.30 13.21 -8.67
CA ALA A 615 -51.67 13.18 -9.20
C ALA A 615 -52.59 14.21 -8.53
N GLU A 616 -52.38 14.56 -7.24
CA GLU A 616 -53.10 15.62 -6.53
C GLU A 616 -52.59 17.03 -6.93
N ALA A 617 -51.30 17.21 -7.16
CA ALA A 617 -50.71 18.48 -7.56
C ALA A 617 -51.12 18.92 -9.00
N SER A 618 -51.51 17.97 -9.86
CA SER A 618 -52.01 18.28 -11.19
C SER A 618 -53.45 18.82 -11.21
N LYS A 619 -54.14 18.87 -10.08
CA LYS A 619 -55.52 19.43 -9.99
C LYS A 619 -55.62 20.83 -9.43
N ASN A 620 -54.53 21.40 -8.89
CA ASN A 620 -54.52 22.77 -8.38
C ASN A 620 -53.61 23.67 -9.17
N LYS A 621 -54.15 24.84 -9.56
CA LYS A 621 -53.47 25.89 -10.33
C LYS A 621 -52.17 26.35 -9.68
N VAL A 622 -51.14 26.43 -10.55
CA VAL A 622 -49.78 26.88 -10.33
C VAL A 622 -49.67 28.16 -9.49
N HIS A 623 -49.06 28.04 -8.31
CA HIS A 623 -48.36 29.11 -7.64
C HIS A 623 -46.88 28.88 -7.77
N ILE A 624 -46.19 29.74 -8.49
CA ILE A 624 -44.73 29.71 -8.71
C ILE A 624 -44.06 30.21 -7.44
N ALA A 625 -43.50 29.33 -6.63
CA ALA A 625 -42.62 29.72 -5.53
C ALA A 625 -41.20 29.91 -6.08
N LYS A 626 -40.61 31.10 -5.84
CA LYS A 626 -39.24 31.48 -6.26
C LYS A 626 -38.23 30.53 -5.62
N SER A 627 -37.52 29.73 -6.43
CA SER A 627 -36.44 28.87 -5.95
C SER A 627 -35.16 29.69 -5.71
N LYS A 628 -34.44 29.45 -4.62
CA LYS A 628 -33.14 30.08 -4.31
C LYS A 628 -32.00 29.69 -5.28
N SER A 629 -32.24 28.76 -6.20
CA SER A 629 -31.24 28.18 -7.10
C SER A 629 -31.35 28.69 -8.55
N GLY A 630 -32.35 29.53 -8.89
CA GLY A 630 -32.55 30.05 -10.23
C GLY A 630 -32.95 28.99 -11.28
N ILE A 631 -33.47 27.84 -10.85
CA ILE A 631 -33.92 26.74 -11.72
C ILE A 631 -35.36 26.39 -11.40
N VAL A 632 -36.17 26.28 -12.44
CA VAL A 632 -37.56 25.81 -12.39
C VAL A 632 -37.58 24.35 -12.85
N VAL A 633 -38.15 23.48 -12.02
CA VAL A 633 -38.35 22.07 -12.33
C VAL A 633 -39.85 21.82 -12.53
N LYS A 634 -40.25 21.28 -13.68
CA LYS A 634 -41.65 21.02 -13.95
C LYS A 634 -42.21 19.97 -12.99
N GLY A 635 -43.14 20.38 -12.16
CA GLY A 635 -43.96 19.46 -11.31
C GLY A 635 -43.47 19.22 -9.90
N ILE A 636 -42.43 19.86 -9.42
CA ILE A 636 -41.93 19.68 -8.03
C ILE A 636 -41.49 21.02 -7.45
N ASP A 637 -42.14 21.48 -6.39
CA ASP A 637 -41.75 22.63 -5.60
C ASP A 637 -40.80 22.23 -4.46
N ASP A 638 -39.79 23.06 -4.18
CA ASP A 638 -38.86 22.97 -3.03
C ASP A 638 -37.93 21.73 -3.00
N VAL A 639 -37.36 21.36 -4.16
CA VAL A 639 -36.35 20.28 -4.25
C VAL A 639 -34.94 20.83 -4.08
N ALA A 640 -34.11 20.11 -3.30
CA ALA A 640 -32.68 20.39 -3.22
C ALA A 640 -32.01 20.14 -4.56
N VAL A 641 -31.70 21.21 -5.29
CA VAL A 641 -31.05 21.20 -6.59
C VAL A 641 -29.53 21.32 -6.41
N ARG A 642 -28.75 20.51 -7.14
CA ARG A 642 -27.30 20.58 -7.19
C ARG A 642 -26.82 20.60 -8.64
N PHE A 643 -25.89 21.50 -8.94
CA PHE A 643 -25.21 21.49 -10.23
C PHE A 643 -24.21 20.33 -10.30
N SER A 644 -24.24 19.62 -11.41
CA SER A 644 -23.33 18.52 -11.68
C SER A 644 -21.92 19.01 -11.97
N ARG A 645 -20.92 18.39 -11.35
CA ARG A 645 -19.50 18.70 -11.58
C ARG A 645 -18.94 18.09 -12.87
N CYS A 646 -19.62 17.15 -13.49
CA CYS A 646 -19.12 16.54 -14.72
C CYS A 646 -19.29 17.45 -15.96
N CYS A 647 -20.27 18.35 -15.97
CA CYS A 647 -20.53 19.21 -17.10
C CYS A 647 -20.66 20.70 -16.74
N ASN A 648 -20.65 21.06 -15.46
CA ASN A 648 -20.68 22.43 -14.92
C ASN A 648 -21.66 23.32 -15.70
N PRO A 649 -23.01 23.12 -15.58
CA PRO A 649 -23.99 23.90 -16.31
C PRO A 649 -24.00 25.35 -15.84
N VAL A 650 -24.09 26.29 -16.78
CA VAL A 650 -24.19 27.72 -16.51
C VAL A 650 -25.51 28.29 -17.06
N PRO A 651 -26.03 29.41 -16.55
CA PRO A 651 -27.25 30.04 -17.07
C PRO A 651 -27.18 30.23 -18.59
N GLY A 652 -28.23 29.79 -19.30
CA GLY A 652 -28.28 29.82 -20.76
C GLY A 652 -27.94 28.48 -21.42
N ASP A 653 -27.41 27.49 -20.68
CA ASP A 653 -27.28 26.12 -21.18
C ASP A 653 -28.63 25.39 -21.20
N GLU A 654 -28.82 24.49 -22.14
CA GLU A 654 -29.93 23.51 -22.08
C GLU A 654 -29.64 22.50 -20.98
N ILE A 655 -30.55 22.40 -20.00
CA ILE A 655 -30.34 21.58 -18.81
C ILE A 655 -31.41 20.51 -18.65
N VAL A 656 -31.06 19.44 -17.95
CA VAL A 656 -31.93 18.35 -17.55
C VAL A 656 -31.65 17.96 -16.09
N GLY A 657 -32.69 17.69 -15.34
CA GLY A 657 -32.59 17.20 -13.97
C GLY A 657 -32.51 15.70 -13.93
N PHE A 658 -31.58 15.15 -13.14
CA PHE A 658 -31.46 13.72 -12.87
C PHE A 658 -31.72 13.44 -11.41
N VAL A 659 -32.72 12.61 -11.11
CA VAL A 659 -33.08 12.24 -9.72
C VAL A 659 -32.06 11.26 -9.16
N THR A 660 -31.30 11.72 -8.18
CA THR A 660 -30.27 10.89 -7.52
C THR A 660 -30.87 10.15 -6.31
N ARG A 661 -30.44 8.90 -6.07
CA ARG A 661 -30.89 8.13 -4.91
C ARG A 661 -30.35 8.76 -3.61
N GLY A 662 -31.22 9.50 -2.87
CA GLY A 662 -30.93 10.07 -1.55
C GLY A 662 -30.15 11.39 -1.53
N ARG A 663 -29.92 12.07 -2.68
CA ARG A 663 -29.15 13.34 -2.74
C ARG A 663 -29.89 14.50 -3.47
N GLY A 664 -31.17 14.35 -3.75
CA GLY A 664 -31.97 15.35 -4.47
C GLY A 664 -31.76 15.30 -5.98
N LEU A 665 -32.03 16.43 -6.65
CA LEU A 665 -31.94 16.59 -8.09
C LEU A 665 -30.58 17.12 -8.52
N SER A 666 -29.90 16.41 -9.42
CA SER A 666 -28.65 16.85 -10.04
C SER A 666 -28.94 17.44 -11.43
N ILE A 667 -28.55 18.68 -11.63
CA ILE A 667 -28.73 19.38 -12.92
C ILE A 667 -27.51 19.14 -13.79
N HIS A 668 -27.78 18.61 -14.98
CA HIS A 668 -26.78 18.36 -16.02
C HIS A 668 -27.12 19.17 -17.26
N ARG A 669 -26.12 19.39 -18.11
CA ARG A 669 -26.36 19.83 -19.49
C ARG A 669 -26.92 18.67 -20.29
N THR A 670 -27.75 18.96 -21.27
CA THR A 670 -28.35 17.94 -22.16
C THR A 670 -27.30 17.20 -23.01
N ASP A 671 -26.17 17.85 -23.34
CA ASP A 671 -25.04 17.30 -24.07
C ASP A 671 -23.98 16.59 -23.19
N CYS A 672 -24.27 16.43 -21.90
CA CYS A 672 -23.36 15.72 -20.99
C CYS A 672 -23.27 14.22 -21.34
N ILE A 673 -22.04 13.71 -21.46
CA ILE A 673 -21.80 12.30 -21.83
C ILE A 673 -22.48 11.32 -20.85
N ASN A 674 -22.57 11.68 -19.56
CA ASN A 674 -23.26 10.90 -18.56
C ASN A 674 -24.79 10.90 -18.72
N MET A 675 -25.37 11.87 -19.44
CA MET A 675 -26.80 11.92 -19.75
C MET A 675 -27.10 11.22 -21.08
N ILE A 676 -26.16 11.26 -22.02
CA ILE A 676 -26.30 10.60 -23.33
C ILE A 676 -26.28 9.07 -23.19
N HIS A 677 -25.41 8.53 -22.30
CA HIS A 677 -25.20 7.09 -22.12
C HIS A 677 -26.07 6.45 -21.04
N LEU A 678 -27.15 7.09 -20.60
CA LEU A 678 -28.11 6.51 -19.65
C LEU A 678 -28.81 5.28 -20.22
N THR A 679 -28.95 4.24 -19.40
CA THR A 679 -29.75 3.06 -19.68
C THR A 679 -31.25 3.41 -19.71
N GLU A 680 -32.10 2.59 -20.34
CA GLU A 680 -33.55 2.83 -20.38
C GLU A 680 -34.19 2.99 -18.99
N SER A 681 -33.73 2.20 -18.01
CA SER A 681 -34.19 2.30 -16.62
C SER A 681 -33.72 3.57 -15.90
N GLU A 682 -32.62 4.16 -16.31
CA GLU A 682 -32.12 5.41 -15.79
C GLU A 682 -32.73 6.64 -16.45
N ARG A 683 -33.12 6.55 -17.71
CA ARG A 683 -33.86 7.61 -18.41
C ARG A 683 -35.18 7.94 -17.76
N ALA A 684 -35.86 6.97 -17.13
CA ALA A 684 -37.07 7.18 -16.35
C ALA A 684 -36.90 8.10 -15.15
N ARG A 685 -35.63 8.44 -14.77
CA ARG A 685 -35.26 9.32 -13.69
C ARG A 685 -34.92 10.75 -14.15
N LEU A 686 -35.05 11.05 -15.43
CA LEU A 686 -34.87 12.38 -15.98
C LEU A 686 -36.13 13.22 -15.74
N ILE A 687 -35.92 14.48 -15.37
CA ILE A 687 -36.98 15.47 -15.20
C ILE A 687 -36.59 16.73 -15.96
N ASP A 688 -37.59 17.34 -16.64
CA ASP A 688 -37.38 18.59 -17.34
C ASP A 688 -37.06 19.72 -16.35
N ALA A 689 -35.94 20.39 -16.60
CA ALA A 689 -35.48 21.51 -15.82
C ALA A 689 -35.12 22.69 -16.76
N GLU A 690 -35.51 23.87 -16.37
CA GLU A 690 -35.27 25.11 -17.14
C GLU A 690 -34.70 26.19 -16.19
N TRP A 691 -33.92 27.10 -16.76
CA TRP A 691 -33.48 28.30 -16.02
C TRP A 691 -34.65 29.26 -15.85
N GLU A 692 -34.75 29.93 -14.70
CA GLU A 692 -35.78 30.92 -14.41
C GLU A 692 -35.57 32.16 -15.35
N SER A 693 -36.62 32.63 -16.00
CA SER A 693 -36.54 33.66 -17.05
C SER A 693 -35.98 34.99 -16.53
N ASP A 694 -36.07 35.30 -15.24
CA ASP A 694 -35.58 36.54 -14.63
C ASP A 694 -34.10 36.53 -14.30
N VAL A 695 -33.42 35.39 -14.41
CA VAL A 695 -31.98 35.23 -14.07
C VAL A 695 -31.07 35.75 -15.19
N THR A 696 -31.60 36.00 -16.37
CA THR A 696 -30.82 36.45 -17.54
C THR A 696 -30.45 37.96 -17.52
N GLN A 697 -30.99 38.76 -16.60
CA GLN A 697 -30.67 40.21 -16.56
C GLN A 697 -30.07 40.74 -15.25
N GLU A 698 -30.14 40.03 -14.12
CA GLU A 698 -29.53 40.44 -12.84
C GLU A 698 -28.92 39.28 -12.04
N ALA A 699 -28.31 38.31 -12.68
CA ALA A 699 -27.73 37.18 -11.98
C ALA A 699 -26.43 37.56 -11.25
N THR A 700 -26.50 37.81 -9.96
CA THR A 700 -25.36 37.86 -9.04
C THR A 700 -24.73 36.51 -8.76
N GLY A 701 -25.10 35.45 -9.50
CA GLY A 701 -24.59 34.09 -9.34
C GLY A 701 -23.23 33.89 -10.02
N GLN A 702 -22.28 33.32 -9.28
CA GLN A 702 -20.98 32.90 -9.80
C GLN A 702 -21.02 31.42 -10.16
N TYR A 703 -20.79 31.07 -11.42
CA TYR A 703 -20.83 29.72 -11.94
C TYR A 703 -19.44 29.29 -12.44
N LEU A 704 -19.00 28.09 -12.06
CA LEU A 704 -17.73 27.54 -12.51
C LEU A 704 -17.91 26.96 -13.93
N ALA A 705 -17.18 27.49 -14.90
CA ALA A 705 -17.04 26.91 -16.22
C ALA A 705 -15.66 26.27 -16.39
N GLU A 706 -15.60 25.11 -17.02
CA GLU A 706 -14.35 24.42 -17.32
C GLU A 706 -14.22 24.20 -18.84
N ILE A 707 -13.07 24.60 -19.39
CA ILE A 707 -12.73 24.41 -20.80
C ILE A 707 -11.43 23.61 -20.91
N LYS A 708 -11.33 22.86 -21.98
CA LYS A 708 -10.13 22.14 -22.40
C LYS A 708 -9.68 22.67 -23.75
N MET A 709 -8.46 23.23 -23.77
CA MET A 709 -7.88 23.83 -24.95
C MET A 709 -6.73 22.98 -25.46
N TYR A 710 -6.68 22.78 -26.73
CA TYR A 710 -5.56 22.17 -27.45
C TYR A 710 -4.84 23.23 -28.25
N ALA A 711 -3.53 23.35 -28.05
CA ALA A 711 -2.71 24.37 -28.69
C ALA A 711 -1.33 23.84 -29.05
N HIS A 712 -0.61 24.54 -29.93
CA HIS A 712 0.81 24.33 -30.14
C HIS A 712 1.59 24.94 -28.97
N ASP A 713 2.55 24.16 -28.43
CA ASP A 713 3.43 24.62 -27.36
C ASP A 713 4.40 25.66 -27.92
N ARG A 714 4.28 26.92 -27.47
CA ARG A 714 5.15 28.03 -27.85
C ARG A 714 5.40 28.97 -26.66
N GLN A 715 6.55 29.61 -26.70
CA GLN A 715 6.92 30.59 -25.69
C GLN A 715 5.96 31.79 -25.70
N GLY A 716 5.49 32.19 -24.52
CA GLY A 716 4.55 33.32 -24.35
C GLY A 716 3.07 32.97 -24.44
N PHE A 717 2.69 31.75 -24.84
CA PHE A 717 1.29 31.34 -25.00
C PHE A 717 0.46 31.54 -23.72
N LEU A 718 0.96 31.09 -22.57
CA LEU A 718 0.26 31.24 -21.29
C LEU A 718 0.12 32.68 -20.85
N MET A 719 1.05 33.55 -21.24
CA MET A 719 0.98 35.00 -20.96
C MET A 719 -0.13 35.65 -21.76
N GLU A 720 -0.27 35.30 -23.05
CA GLU A 720 -1.36 35.83 -23.89
C GLU A 720 -2.72 35.35 -23.40
N MET A 721 -2.82 34.06 -23.01
CA MET A 721 -4.02 33.51 -22.42
C MET A 721 -4.41 34.21 -21.11
N SER A 722 -3.45 34.43 -20.20
CA SER A 722 -3.66 35.09 -18.93
C SER A 722 -4.10 36.55 -19.14
N LYS A 723 -3.59 37.24 -20.18
CA LYS A 723 -3.98 38.58 -20.53
C LYS A 723 -5.46 38.67 -20.91
N ILE A 724 -5.98 37.70 -21.66
CA ILE A 724 -7.40 37.63 -22.05
C ILE A 724 -8.30 37.47 -20.82
N PHE A 725 -7.95 36.61 -19.88
CA PHE A 725 -8.71 36.45 -18.63
C PHE A 725 -8.68 37.71 -17.78
N THR A 726 -7.53 38.39 -17.71
CA THR A 726 -7.39 39.67 -16.98
C THR A 726 -8.19 40.80 -17.65
N GLU A 727 -8.17 40.93 -18.99
CA GLU A 727 -8.95 41.89 -19.73
C GLU A 727 -10.47 41.66 -19.70
N ALA A 728 -10.87 40.39 -19.47
CA ALA A 728 -12.26 40.02 -19.28
C ALA A 728 -12.73 40.08 -17.83
N ASP A 729 -11.88 40.50 -16.90
CA ASP A 729 -12.12 40.55 -15.44
C ASP A 729 -12.64 39.23 -14.86
N VAL A 730 -12.07 38.11 -15.33
CA VAL A 730 -12.52 36.75 -15.01
C VAL A 730 -11.65 36.09 -13.96
N ASP A 731 -12.27 35.59 -12.91
CA ASP A 731 -11.60 34.90 -11.81
C ASP A 731 -11.27 33.45 -12.19
N VAL A 732 -10.01 33.15 -12.47
CA VAL A 732 -9.51 31.80 -12.80
C VAL A 732 -9.27 31.00 -11.52
N LYS A 733 -9.99 29.89 -11.35
CA LYS A 733 -9.92 29.02 -10.16
C LYS A 733 -8.91 27.88 -10.30
N SER A 734 -8.69 27.40 -11.52
CA SER A 734 -7.74 26.32 -11.78
C SER A 734 -7.18 26.41 -13.20
N MET A 735 -5.91 26.09 -13.35
CA MET A 735 -5.27 25.95 -14.65
C MET A 735 -4.27 24.79 -14.59
N ASN A 736 -4.41 23.83 -15.49
CA ASN A 736 -3.55 22.68 -15.60
C ASN A 736 -3.03 22.56 -17.03
N VAL A 737 -1.71 22.62 -17.19
CA VAL A 737 -1.06 22.62 -18.50
C VAL A 737 -0.22 21.36 -18.64
N ARG A 738 -0.40 20.63 -19.73
CA ARG A 738 0.37 19.44 -20.07
C ARG A 738 0.91 19.57 -21.49
N THR A 739 2.22 19.49 -21.62
CA THR A 739 2.87 19.53 -22.94
C THR A 739 3.27 18.13 -23.38
N SER A 740 3.11 17.84 -24.65
CA SER A 740 3.51 16.60 -25.31
C SER A 740 4.89 16.75 -25.95
N LYS A 741 5.64 15.66 -26.06
CA LYS A 741 6.90 15.63 -26.81
C LYS A 741 6.76 15.98 -28.31
N GLN A 742 5.53 16.05 -28.80
CA GLN A 742 5.19 16.38 -30.19
C GLN A 742 4.93 17.90 -30.40
N GLY A 743 5.19 18.74 -29.38
CA GLY A 743 5.01 20.18 -29.46
C GLY A 743 3.54 20.65 -29.37
N THR A 744 2.64 19.82 -28.79
CA THR A 744 1.26 20.18 -28.49
C THR A 744 1.07 20.37 -26.99
N ALA A 745 0.28 21.38 -26.60
CA ALA A 745 -0.12 21.64 -25.22
C ALA A 745 -1.63 21.36 -25.07
N THR A 746 -1.98 20.71 -23.97
CA THR A 746 -3.37 20.56 -23.50
C THR A 746 -3.53 21.38 -22.23
N ILE A 747 -4.45 22.33 -22.24
CA ILE A 747 -4.68 23.27 -21.16
C ILE A 747 -6.10 23.13 -20.65
N GLU A 748 -6.27 22.70 -19.40
CA GLU A 748 -7.55 22.59 -18.72
C GLU A 748 -7.68 23.79 -17.79
N THR A 749 -8.69 24.63 -18.00
CA THR A 749 -8.87 25.87 -17.22
C THR A 749 -10.28 25.95 -16.68
N GLY A 750 -10.39 26.14 -15.35
CA GLY A 750 -11.63 26.41 -14.64
C GLY A 750 -11.70 27.87 -14.20
N PHE A 751 -12.76 28.58 -14.54
CA PHE A 751 -12.96 29.99 -14.22
C PHE A 751 -14.42 30.31 -13.95
N ILE A 752 -14.68 31.43 -13.31
CA ILE A 752 -16.01 31.87 -12.91
C ILE A 752 -16.63 32.73 -14.02
N VAL A 753 -17.89 32.42 -14.36
CA VAL A 753 -18.71 33.21 -15.31
C VAL A 753 -20.13 33.40 -14.76
N HIS A 754 -20.84 34.38 -15.29
CA HIS A 754 -22.21 34.69 -14.92
C HIS A 754 -23.23 34.03 -15.83
N GLY A 755 -22.82 33.56 -17.02
CA GLY A 755 -23.67 32.88 -17.96
C GLY A 755 -22.96 32.43 -19.23
N ARG A 756 -23.76 31.84 -20.14
CA ARG A 756 -23.27 31.25 -21.40
C ARG A 756 -22.69 32.33 -22.34
N ASP A 757 -23.29 33.50 -22.42
CA ASP A 757 -22.84 34.58 -23.33
C ASP A 757 -21.44 35.07 -22.98
N GLU A 758 -21.14 35.21 -21.70
CA GLU A 758 -19.82 35.60 -21.20
C GLU A 758 -18.80 34.48 -21.50
N LEU A 759 -19.17 33.25 -21.26
CA LEU A 759 -18.32 32.09 -21.57
C LEU A 759 -17.99 32.01 -23.07
N GLU A 760 -18.99 32.16 -23.95
CA GLU A 760 -18.79 32.18 -25.40
C GLU A 760 -17.91 33.33 -25.87
N HIS A 761 -18.05 34.50 -25.25
CA HIS A 761 -17.19 35.67 -25.54
C HIS A 761 -15.71 35.35 -25.19
N ILE A 762 -15.47 34.77 -24.04
CA ILE A 762 -14.10 34.39 -23.61
C ILE A 762 -13.53 33.33 -24.53
N VAL A 763 -14.30 32.28 -24.83
CA VAL A 763 -13.88 31.18 -25.74
C VAL A 763 -13.56 31.76 -27.15
N LYS A 764 -14.35 32.71 -27.63
CA LYS A 764 -14.09 33.36 -28.92
C LYS A 764 -12.78 34.15 -28.93
N LYS A 765 -12.46 34.87 -27.84
CA LYS A 765 -11.18 35.57 -27.70
C LYS A 765 -10.00 34.58 -27.60
N LEU A 766 -10.15 33.50 -26.84
CA LEU A 766 -9.12 32.49 -26.70
C LEU A 766 -8.84 31.75 -28.02
N ARG A 767 -9.84 31.53 -28.87
CA ARG A 767 -9.67 30.98 -30.24
C ARG A 767 -8.87 31.88 -31.17
N GLN A 768 -8.74 33.16 -30.89
CA GLN A 768 -7.96 34.11 -31.69
C GLN A 768 -6.47 34.07 -31.37
N ILE A 769 -6.05 33.43 -30.29
CA ILE A 769 -4.65 33.26 -29.97
C ILE A 769 -3.98 32.36 -31.03
N GLU A 770 -2.88 32.87 -31.60
CA GLU A 770 -2.11 32.11 -32.57
C GLU A 770 -1.61 30.80 -31.96
N GLY A 771 -1.86 29.65 -32.62
CA GLY A 771 -1.47 28.33 -32.16
C GLY A 771 -2.56 27.57 -31.42
N VAL A 772 -3.73 28.13 -31.14
CA VAL A 772 -4.89 27.38 -30.65
C VAL A 772 -5.43 26.46 -31.75
N ILE A 773 -5.55 25.17 -31.46
CA ILE A 773 -6.05 24.15 -32.38
C ILE A 773 -7.56 24.00 -32.19
N ASP A 774 -8.00 23.80 -30.93
CA ASP A 774 -9.42 23.67 -30.59
C ASP A 774 -9.65 24.00 -29.11
N ILE A 775 -10.90 24.35 -28.78
CA ILE A 775 -11.37 24.60 -27.42
C ILE A 775 -12.71 23.87 -27.24
N GLU A 776 -12.74 22.98 -26.27
CA GLU A 776 -13.91 22.19 -25.89
C GLU A 776 -14.37 22.54 -24.48
N ARG A 777 -15.68 22.52 -24.23
CA ARG A 777 -16.20 22.50 -22.86
C ARG A 777 -16.10 21.08 -22.30
N THR A 778 -15.74 21.00 -21.03
CA THR A 778 -15.71 19.69 -20.34
C THR A 778 -17.12 19.09 -20.32
N THR A 779 -17.27 17.91 -20.89
CA THR A 779 -18.57 17.21 -21.02
C THR A 779 -18.71 15.98 -20.12
N GLY A 780 -17.79 15.76 -19.18
CA GLY A 780 -17.85 14.68 -18.19
C GLY A 780 -16.64 13.77 -18.21
#